data_2ed5155ce7b6c49f3ca830de5b953ce7
#
_entry.id   2ed5155ce7b6c49f3ca830de5b953ce7
#
_cell.length_a   1.000
_cell.length_b   1.000
_cell.length_c   1.000
_cell.angle_alpha   90.00
_cell.angle_beta   90.00
_cell.angle_gamma   90.00
#
_symmetry.space_group_name_H-M   'P 1'
#
loop_
_entity.id
_entity.type
_entity.pdbx_description
1 polymer ?
#
loop_
_entity_poly.entity_id
_entity_poly.type
_entity_poly.pdbx_seq_one_letter_code
_entity_poly.pdbx_strand_id
1 'polypeptide(L)'
;MLKSFKKLQEHIRYLIDQAFARKFVGQSLLFVTLVVSVTLVGMTAMFFGLFSEDNADISTIPRDIDAGFLDSLWWSLNQVMRLPGFKQAYGATTPVVMYSLFLSLMGLVVFSVLISLINNTMRTRIEALRKGDTQVLERNHVLLLGWSNKVFSILQQLARLQPGVKVVILAPREIDMMQEQLRVAGIQREQVKVILRSGIPSNHGELDRVAVDRATSVIVLATDADDSEAIKTIVLLTARHDWFCEPPVLTSEVALERNYELAKIAARDRLHIISSSRIISKVIVQTVRNPGLAGVYSEIFSPTGNSIYVQSMPDCTDQPVGEIAYGLHGAIPIGITWDQQRDGTVRHAAGLNLEPDYEIAEDEQLVLLTHGLPVSYTRSRPPESQIYQQGGSVPQVPSRVLLIGWTDILYDILQELDAHASRGTEVTILSDINEEKARQQVANHQTSKLKNLALVFQEGDAVMPAAYEGVDISTFQSIVVLADQPDEQGNAEEDADTRTLRILLRLSDLRKQVDTHAHIVAELLDENNRDLLAGLGVDDIVVSSEIVSAQLAQIARQEVLAPIYRELLSAGGVEISLRPAGDYVKLDTDCIFSDLIYASQQKMEVALGLRLANKGGVVLLNPPRHTKWRLGKNDKVIVLAQQVY
;
A
#
# COMPACT_ATOMS: atom_id res chain seq x y z
N MET A 1 -64.04 -23.70 17.06
CA MET A 1 -63.01 -23.24 18.03
C MET A 1 -61.58 -23.56 17.62
N LEU A 2 -61.23 -24.80 17.25
CA LEU A 2 -59.80 -25.13 16.91
C LEU A 2 -59.22 -24.37 15.69
N LYS A 3 -60.00 -24.04 14.65
CA LYS A 3 -59.53 -23.27 13.49
C LYS A 3 -59.26 -21.78 13.83
N SER A 4 -60.01 -21.22 14.77
CA SER A 4 -59.81 -19.85 15.24
C SER A 4 -58.54 -19.73 16.11
N PHE A 5 -58.25 -20.77 16.89
CA PHE A 5 -57.04 -20.85 17.73
C PHE A 5 -55.74 -20.96 16.89
N LYS A 6 -55.77 -21.77 15.83
CA LYS A 6 -54.63 -21.88 14.89
C LYS A 6 -54.35 -20.56 14.18
N LYS A 7 -55.36 -19.86 13.67
CA LYS A 7 -55.19 -18.53 13.06
C LYS A 7 -54.64 -17.50 14.00
N LEU A 8 -55.07 -17.51 15.29
CA LEU A 8 -54.56 -16.63 16.30
C LEU A 8 -53.10 -16.95 16.61
N GLN A 9 -52.73 -18.20 16.70
CA GLN A 9 -51.35 -18.66 16.92
C GLN A 9 -50.43 -18.29 15.76
N GLU A 10 -50.85 -18.41 14.52
CA GLU A 10 -50.14 -18.00 13.32
C GLU A 10 -49.95 -16.47 13.26
N HIS A 11 -50.98 -15.72 13.67
CA HIS A 11 -50.95 -14.27 13.70
C HIS A 11 -50.00 -13.73 14.80
N ILE A 12 -50.05 -14.36 15.98
CA ILE A 12 -49.09 -14.04 17.05
C ILE A 12 -47.66 -14.38 16.64
N ARG A 13 -47.44 -15.51 16.00
CA ARG A 13 -46.12 -15.90 15.52
C ARG A 13 -45.59 -14.90 14.50
N TYR A 14 -46.43 -14.48 13.53
CA TYR A 14 -46.08 -13.48 12.54
C TYR A 14 -45.75 -12.11 13.17
N LEU A 15 -46.49 -11.66 14.16
CA LEU A 15 -46.24 -10.41 14.90
C LEU A 15 -44.93 -10.49 15.69
N ILE A 16 -44.63 -11.64 16.28
CA ILE A 16 -43.37 -11.90 16.99
C ILE A 16 -42.21 -11.85 16.02
N ASP A 17 -42.31 -12.57 14.87
CA ASP A 17 -41.27 -12.57 13.85
C ASP A 17 -41.03 -11.18 13.24
N GLN A 18 -42.09 -10.39 13.04
CA GLN A 18 -42.01 -9.02 12.55
C GLN A 18 -41.40 -8.06 13.61
N ALA A 19 -41.70 -8.29 14.90
CA ALA A 19 -41.11 -7.54 16.01
C ALA A 19 -39.61 -7.86 16.17
N PHE A 20 -39.24 -9.13 16.01
CA PHE A 20 -37.79 -9.53 15.98
C PHE A 20 -37.04 -8.98 14.77
N ALA A 21 -37.70 -8.80 13.64
CA ALA A 21 -37.10 -8.20 12.45
C ALA A 21 -36.79 -6.70 12.60
N ARG A 22 -37.48 -5.99 13.51
CA ARG A 22 -37.22 -4.58 13.85
C ARG A 22 -36.25 -4.45 15.00
N LYS A 23 -34.99 -4.84 14.77
CA LYS A 23 -33.79 -4.72 15.66
C LYS A 23 -34.06 -4.27 17.12
N PHE A 24 -33.77 -3.07 17.56
CA PHE A 24 -33.89 -2.65 18.97
C PHE A 24 -35.34 -2.39 19.43
N VAL A 25 -36.15 -1.73 18.60
CA VAL A 25 -37.52 -1.32 18.95
C VAL A 25 -38.45 -2.51 19.17
N GLY A 26 -38.34 -3.55 18.33
CA GLY A 26 -39.14 -4.77 18.45
C GLY A 26 -38.82 -5.58 19.69
N GLN A 27 -37.56 -5.71 20.04
CA GLN A 27 -37.10 -6.43 21.23
C GLN A 27 -37.49 -5.69 22.51
N SER A 28 -37.37 -4.36 22.55
CA SER A 28 -37.83 -3.52 23.71
C SER A 28 -39.33 -3.59 23.87
N LEU A 29 -40.12 -3.57 22.80
CA LEU A 29 -41.57 -3.70 22.84
C LEU A 29 -42.00 -5.07 23.41
N LEU A 30 -41.32 -6.13 23.00
CA LEU A 30 -41.60 -7.50 23.47
C LEU A 30 -41.25 -7.64 24.95
N PHE A 31 -40.18 -7.03 25.44
CA PHE A 31 -39.83 -6.95 26.86
C PHE A 31 -40.89 -6.21 27.65
N VAL A 32 -41.32 -5.01 27.21
CA VAL A 32 -42.37 -4.23 27.84
C VAL A 32 -43.70 -5.03 27.91
N THR A 33 -44.04 -5.71 26.79
CA THR A 33 -45.27 -6.56 26.74
C THR A 33 -45.17 -7.70 27.73
N LEU A 34 -44.00 -8.33 27.90
CA LEU A 34 -43.76 -9.41 28.85
C LEU A 34 -43.92 -8.89 30.29
N VAL A 35 -43.31 -7.75 30.63
CA VAL A 35 -43.42 -7.11 31.97
C VAL A 35 -44.87 -6.78 32.28
N VAL A 36 -45.58 -6.12 31.34
CA VAL A 36 -47.01 -5.78 31.49
C VAL A 36 -47.86 -7.04 31.67
N SER A 37 -47.62 -8.09 30.91
CA SER A 37 -48.38 -9.35 31.03
C SER A 37 -48.19 -10.00 32.39
N VAL A 38 -46.94 -10.09 32.87
CA VAL A 38 -46.63 -10.66 34.21
C VAL A 38 -47.23 -9.81 35.32
N THR A 39 -47.19 -8.48 35.20
CA THR A 39 -47.79 -7.56 36.16
C THR A 39 -49.34 -7.71 36.20
N LEU A 40 -49.99 -7.84 35.04
CA LEU A 40 -51.43 -8.07 34.93
C LEU A 40 -51.84 -9.42 35.57
N VAL A 41 -51.05 -10.48 35.36
CA VAL A 41 -51.28 -11.76 36.04
C VAL A 41 -51.15 -11.58 37.55
N GLY A 42 -50.19 -10.81 38.05
CA GLY A 42 -50.06 -10.47 39.47
C GLY A 42 -51.28 -9.75 40.02
N MET A 43 -51.86 -8.83 39.27
CA MET A 43 -53.04 -8.11 39.64
C MET A 43 -54.32 -8.99 39.77
N THR A 44 -54.46 -10.02 38.90
CA THR A 44 -55.65 -10.90 38.94
C THR A 44 -55.78 -11.61 40.26
N ALA A 45 -54.73 -11.96 40.95
CA ALA A 45 -54.71 -12.61 42.22
C ALA A 45 -55.28 -11.71 43.35
N MET A 46 -54.97 -10.42 43.32
CA MET A 46 -55.52 -9.44 44.22
C MET A 46 -57.02 -9.22 43.96
N PHE A 47 -57.41 -9.11 42.71
CA PHE A 47 -58.78 -8.89 42.31
C PHE A 47 -59.73 -10.07 42.69
N PHE A 48 -59.21 -11.30 42.65
CA PHE A 48 -59.96 -12.50 43.04
C PHE A 48 -59.91 -12.81 44.51
N GLY A 49 -59.41 -11.88 45.37
CA GLY A 49 -59.46 -12.00 46.82
C GLY A 49 -58.55 -13.10 47.42
N LEU A 50 -57.53 -13.51 46.70
CA LEU A 50 -56.52 -14.47 47.20
C LEU A 50 -55.78 -13.95 48.43
N PHE A 51 -55.87 -12.67 48.69
CA PHE A 51 -55.30 -11.92 49.81
C PHE A 51 -56.33 -11.31 50.69
N SER A 52 -57.51 -12.02 50.98
CA SER A 52 -58.52 -11.60 51.90
C SER A 52 -58.01 -11.60 53.36
N GLU A 53 -58.71 -10.84 54.28
CA GLU A 53 -58.28 -10.58 55.65
C GLU A 53 -57.90 -11.82 56.44
N ASP A 54 -58.51 -12.98 56.18
CA ASP A 54 -58.20 -14.25 56.82
C ASP A 54 -56.79 -14.83 56.47
N ASN A 55 -56.12 -14.26 55.52
CA ASN A 55 -54.76 -14.67 55.04
C ASN A 55 -53.71 -13.63 55.39
N ALA A 56 -53.98 -12.61 56.19
CA ALA A 56 -53.26 -11.37 56.30
C ALA A 56 -52.11 -11.32 57.32
N ASP A 57 -51.44 -12.42 57.61
CA ASP A 57 -50.22 -12.37 58.44
C ASP A 57 -48.91 -12.09 57.60
N ILE A 58 -49.07 -11.47 56.46
CA ILE A 58 -47.97 -11.06 55.66
C ILE A 58 -47.67 -9.57 55.95
N SER A 59 -46.65 -9.33 56.75
CA SER A 59 -46.14 -8.01 57.17
C SER A 59 -45.69 -7.02 56.07
N THR A 60 -46.03 -7.27 54.87
CA THR A 60 -45.62 -6.48 53.67
C THR A 60 -46.78 -5.91 52.85
N ILE A 61 -48.04 -6.28 53.21
CA ILE A 61 -49.21 -5.61 52.64
C ILE A 61 -49.59 -4.52 53.61
N PRO A 62 -49.63 -3.24 53.23
CA PRO A 62 -50.11 -2.17 54.09
C PRO A 62 -51.54 -2.47 54.46
N ARG A 63 -51.88 -2.42 55.79
CA ARG A 63 -53.21 -2.76 56.35
C ARG A 63 -54.34 -1.82 55.89
N ASP A 64 -54.07 -0.71 55.22
CA ASP A 64 -55.02 0.30 54.75
C ASP A 64 -55.26 0.26 53.23
N ILE A 65 -55.09 -0.87 52.58
CA ILE A 65 -55.39 -0.95 51.16
C ILE A 65 -56.87 -1.25 50.95
N ASP A 66 -57.65 -0.21 50.74
CA ASP A 66 -58.78 -0.30 49.83
C ASP A 66 -58.19 -0.77 48.51
N ALA A 67 -58.55 -1.99 48.06
CA ALA A 67 -57.87 -2.68 46.92
C ALA A 67 -57.99 -1.88 45.62
N GLY A 68 -57.34 -0.75 45.58
CA GLY A 68 -57.28 0.14 44.45
C GLY A 68 -56.40 -0.48 43.34
N PHE A 69 -56.74 -0.20 42.12
CA PHE A 69 -56.01 -0.65 40.93
C PHE A 69 -54.48 -0.35 41.01
N LEU A 70 -54.10 0.83 41.48
CA LEU A 70 -52.71 1.30 41.58
C LEU A 70 -51.92 0.54 42.66
N ASP A 71 -52.52 0.17 43.76
CA ASP A 71 -51.88 -0.58 44.85
C ASP A 71 -51.61 -2.03 44.43
N SER A 72 -52.56 -2.63 43.71
CA SER A 72 -52.43 -3.95 43.13
C SER A 72 -51.32 -3.99 42.04
N LEU A 73 -51.27 -2.94 41.24
CA LEU A 73 -50.22 -2.77 40.24
C LEU A 73 -48.84 -2.62 40.92
N TRP A 74 -48.76 -1.75 41.95
CA TRP A 74 -47.51 -1.51 42.66
C TRP A 74 -47.00 -2.76 43.37
N TRP A 75 -47.89 -3.50 44.03
CA TRP A 75 -47.50 -4.75 44.65
C TRP A 75 -47.03 -5.79 43.65
N SER A 76 -47.73 -5.99 42.55
CA SER A 76 -47.34 -6.93 41.51
C SER A 76 -45.99 -6.58 40.87
N LEU A 77 -45.77 -5.29 40.57
CA LEU A 77 -44.50 -4.80 40.03
C LEU A 77 -43.35 -5.02 41.03
N ASN A 78 -43.62 -4.77 42.32
CA ASN A 78 -42.63 -4.96 43.38
C ASN A 78 -42.27 -6.44 43.56
N GLN A 79 -43.22 -7.35 43.38
CA GLN A 79 -42.99 -8.79 43.49
C GLN A 79 -42.20 -9.33 42.28
N VAL A 80 -42.44 -8.80 41.10
CA VAL A 80 -41.70 -9.14 39.87
C VAL A 80 -40.26 -8.60 39.93
N MET A 81 -40.05 -7.43 40.55
CA MET A 81 -38.72 -6.79 40.58
C MET A 81 -37.86 -7.20 41.79
N ARG A 82 -38.43 -7.78 42.85
CA ARG A 82 -37.69 -8.24 44.02
C ARG A 82 -37.19 -9.68 43.86
N LEU A 83 -35.87 -9.82 43.76
CA LEU A 83 -35.14 -11.08 43.97
C LEU A 83 -34.61 -11.09 45.41
N PRO A 84 -34.92 -12.05 46.30
CA PRO A 84 -35.90 -13.14 46.33
C PRO A 84 -37.04 -12.90 47.30
N GLY A 85 -38.28 -12.94 46.80
CA GLY A 85 -39.50 -12.80 47.60
C GLY A 85 -39.81 -13.96 48.60
N PHE A 86 -38.94 -14.95 48.71
CA PHE A 86 -39.14 -16.14 49.51
C PHE A 86 -39.29 -15.91 51.01
N LYS A 87 -38.60 -14.95 51.58
CA LYS A 87 -38.63 -14.69 53.02
C LYS A 87 -39.96 -14.09 53.52
N GLN A 88 -40.68 -13.44 52.60
CA GLN A 88 -41.93 -12.71 53.01
C GLN A 88 -43.17 -13.57 52.89
N ALA A 89 -43.15 -14.72 52.28
CA ALA A 89 -44.27 -15.66 52.21
C ALA A 89 -44.17 -16.77 53.25
N TYR A 90 -43.17 -16.74 54.14
CA TYR A 90 -43.02 -17.74 55.21
C TYR A 90 -44.04 -17.46 56.29
N GLY A 91 -45.01 -18.37 56.46
CA GLY A 91 -46.16 -18.24 57.42
C GLY A 91 -47.48 -17.91 56.74
N ALA A 92 -47.52 -17.63 55.45
CA ALA A 92 -48.75 -17.41 54.68
C ALA A 92 -49.42 -18.74 54.28
N THR A 93 -50.71 -18.66 53.91
CA THR A 93 -51.46 -19.83 53.41
C THR A 93 -50.82 -20.43 52.14
N THR A 94 -50.93 -21.74 51.95
CA THR A 94 -50.33 -22.47 50.83
C THR A 94 -50.57 -21.85 49.43
N PRO A 95 -51.84 -21.37 49.12
CA PRO A 95 -52.08 -20.72 47.81
C PRO A 95 -51.29 -19.42 47.62
N VAL A 96 -51.09 -18.62 48.64
CA VAL A 96 -50.33 -17.36 48.61
C VAL A 96 -48.85 -17.64 48.41
N VAL A 97 -48.30 -18.65 49.08
CA VAL A 97 -46.89 -19.09 48.91
C VAL A 97 -46.66 -19.56 47.51
N MET A 98 -47.53 -20.43 46.97
CA MET A 98 -47.38 -20.95 45.58
C MET A 98 -47.44 -19.85 44.53
N TYR A 99 -48.36 -18.89 44.76
CA TYR A 99 -48.54 -17.77 43.83
C TYR A 99 -47.35 -16.78 43.88
N SER A 100 -46.84 -16.46 45.05
CA SER A 100 -45.65 -15.64 45.24
C SER A 100 -44.40 -16.30 44.62
N LEU A 101 -44.29 -17.62 44.77
CA LEU A 101 -43.24 -18.40 44.13
C LEU A 101 -43.32 -18.32 42.61
N PHE A 102 -44.53 -18.48 42.04
CA PHE A 102 -44.78 -18.36 40.62
C PHE A 102 -44.39 -16.96 40.09
N LEU A 103 -44.82 -15.90 40.74
CA LEU A 103 -44.47 -14.52 40.35
C LEU A 103 -42.96 -14.24 40.44
N SER A 104 -42.30 -14.73 41.50
CA SER A 104 -40.86 -14.59 41.67
C SER A 104 -40.08 -15.33 40.55
N LEU A 105 -40.55 -16.52 40.17
CA LEU A 105 -39.98 -17.28 39.07
C LEU A 105 -40.18 -16.56 37.74
N MET A 106 -41.34 -15.97 37.50
CA MET A 106 -41.63 -15.14 36.33
C MET A 106 -40.76 -13.87 36.31
N GLY A 107 -40.55 -13.25 37.48
CA GLY A 107 -39.63 -12.11 37.62
C GLY A 107 -38.18 -12.47 37.26
N LEU A 108 -37.72 -13.66 37.65
CA LEU A 108 -36.40 -14.17 37.27
C LEU A 108 -36.28 -14.35 35.74
N VAL A 109 -37.33 -14.85 35.09
CA VAL A 109 -37.38 -14.97 33.61
C VAL A 109 -37.32 -13.57 32.97
N VAL A 110 -38.14 -12.61 33.47
CA VAL A 110 -38.11 -11.22 32.98
C VAL A 110 -36.70 -10.61 33.09
N PHE A 111 -36.07 -10.79 34.24
CA PHE A 111 -34.70 -10.29 34.50
C PHE A 111 -33.66 -10.96 33.58
N SER A 112 -33.79 -12.28 33.37
CA SER A 112 -32.90 -13.02 32.43
C SER A 112 -33.06 -12.54 30.98
N VAL A 113 -34.29 -12.24 30.55
CA VAL A 113 -34.56 -11.65 29.22
C VAL A 113 -33.94 -10.25 29.11
N LEU A 114 -34.05 -9.43 30.19
CA LEU A 114 -33.43 -8.10 30.22
C LEU A 114 -31.91 -8.17 30.06
N ILE A 115 -31.24 -9.05 30.81
CA ILE A 115 -29.79 -9.26 30.69
C ILE A 115 -29.43 -9.73 29.28
N SER A 116 -30.21 -10.67 28.72
CA SER A 116 -29.99 -11.15 27.34
C SER A 116 -30.13 -10.04 26.32
N LEU A 117 -31.12 -9.15 26.43
CA LEU A 117 -31.28 -7.99 25.54
C LEU A 117 -30.13 -7.00 25.64
N ILE A 118 -29.67 -6.70 26.87
CA ILE A 118 -28.53 -5.82 27.09
C ILE A 118 -27.29 -6.44 26.46
N ASN A 119 -27.00 -7.72 26.73
CA ASN A 119 -25.85 -8.41 26.19
C ASN A 119 -25.89 -8.46 24.66
N ASN A 120 -27.06 -8.77 24.07
CA ASN A 120 -27.21 -8.82 22.62
C ASN A 120 -27.02 -7.44 21.98
N THR A 121 -27.59 -6.40 22.59
CA THR A 121 -27.44 -5.00 22.12
C THR A 121 -25.99 -4.54 22.24
N MET A 122 -25.30 -4.89 23.33
CA MET A 122 -23.87 -4.58 23.48
C MET A 122 -23.02 -5.33 22.48
N ARG A 123 -23.27 -6.61 22.25
CA ARG A 123 -22.56 -7.41 21.23
C ARG A 123 -22.74 -6.82 19.85
N THR A 124 -23.94 -6.50 19.41
CA THR A 124 -24.20 -5.90 18.11
C THR A 124 -23.55 -4.52 17.96
N ARG A 125 -23.51 -3.70 19.00
CA ARG A 125 -22.78 -2.42 18.98
C ARG A 125 -21.27 -2.61 18.93
N ILE A 126 -20.73 -3.56 19.70
CA ILE A 126 -19.30 -3.88 19.66
C ILE A 126 -18.90 -4.44 18.30
N GLU A 127 -19.73 -5.33 17.70
CA GLU A 127 -19.50 -5.84 16.35
C GLU A 127 -19.59 -4.74 15.28
N ALA A 128 -20.54 -3.81 15.38
CA ALA A 128 -20.64 -2.66 14.48
C ALA A 128 -19.40 -1.72 14.62
N LEU A 129 -18.93 -1.51 15.84
CA LEU A 129 -17.70 -0.75 16.10
C LEU A 129 -16.46 -1.50 15.57
N ARG A 130 -16.41 -2.82 15.74
CA ARG A 130 -15.34 -3.66 15.18
C ARG A 130 -15.34 -3.69 13.65
N LYS A 131 -16.52 -3.71 13.03
CA LYS A 131 -16.67 -3.61 11.56
C LYS A 131 -16.38 -2.21 11.03
N GLY A 132 -16.26 -1.20 11.91
CA GLY A 132 -15.98 0.17 11.50
C GLY A 132 -17.12 0.82 10.70
N ASP A 133 -18.36 0.48 10.96
CA ASP A 133 -19.55 1.02 10.26
C ASP A 133 -19.80 2.51 10.55
N THR A 134 -19.01 3.11 11.44
CA THR A 134 -19.15 4.53 11.78
C THR A 134 -18.52 5.42 10.73
N GLN A 135 -19.20 6.51 10.37
CA GLN A 135 -18.69 7.52 9.46
C GLN A 135 -17.40 8.15 10.02
N VAL A 136 -16.41 8.35 9.15
CA VAL A 136 -15.18 9.07 9.48
C VAL A 136 -15.49 10.57 9.52
N LEU A 137 -15.08 11.24 10.62
CA LEU A 137 -15.27 12.68 10.81
C LEU A 137 -13.97 13.47 10.61
N GLU A 138 -12.87 12.78 10.35
CA GLU A 138 -11.55 13.39 10.12
C GLU A 138 -11.56 14.26 8.86
N ARG A 139 -10.70 15.29 8.88
CA ARG A 139 -10.46 16.19 7.74
C ARG A 139 -8.97 16.25 7.47
N ASN A 140 -8.59 16.60 6.26
CA ASN A 140 -7.20 16.74 5.83
C ASN A 140 -6.41 15.45 6.08
N HIS A 141 -7.03 14.31 5.77
CA HIS A 141 -6.43 13.01 5.89
C HIS A 141 -6.03 12.46 4.51
N VAL A 142 -5.09 11.53 4.52
CA VAL A 142 -4.77 10.69 3.35
C VAL A 142 -5.72 9.51 3.37
N LEU A 143 -6.39 9.25 2.27
CA LEU A 143 -7.28 8.10 2.11
C LEU A 143 -6.57 7.03 1.28
N LEU A 144 -6.43 5.83 1.85
CA LEU A 144 -5.84 4.66 1.20
C LEU A 144 -6.95 3.65 0.89
N LEU A 145 -7.14 3.33 -0.37
CA LEU A 145 -8.19 2.46 -0.88
C LEU A 145 -7.59 1.14 -1.36
N GLY A 146 -7.94 0.05 -0.69
CA GLY A 146 -7.39 -1.28 -0.94
C GLY A 146 -6.40 -1.74 0.15
N TRP A 147 -5.99 -3.01 0.07
CA TRP A 147 -5.04 -3.63 0.98
C TRP A 147 -4.10 -4.58 0.25
N SER A 148 -2.82 -4.30 0.32
CA SER A 148 -1.74 -5.14 -0.18
C SER A 148 -0.50 -4.99 0.72
N ASN A 149 0.56 -5.73 0.47
CA ASN A 149 1.82 -5.59 1.20
C ASN A 149 2.41 -4.17 1.12
N LYS A 150 2.05 -3.40 0.08
CA LYS A 150 2.48 -2.00 -0.12
C LYS A 150 1.94 -1.04 0.94
N VAL A 151 0.83 -1.39 1.62
CA VAL A 151 0.24 -0.54 2.69
C VAL A 151 1.28 -0.20 3.75
N PHE A 152 2.10 -1.16 4.16
CA PHE A 152 3.09 -0.96 5.22
C PHE A 152 4.16 0.05 4.81
N SER A 153 4.72 -0.14 3.61
CA SER A 153 5.73 0.78 3.04
C SER A 153 5.14 2.17 2.79
N ILE A 154 3.90 2.28 2.29
CA ILE A 154 3.22 3.59 2.12
C ILE A 154 3.06 4.30 3.46
N LEU A 155 2.62 3.60 4.51
CA LEU A 155 2.47 4.19 5.83
C LEU A 155 3.80 4.67 6.41
N GLN A 156 4.88 3.90 6.25
CA GLN A 156 6.22 4.30 6.66
C GLN A 156 6.70 5.54 5.88
N GLN A 157 6.49 5.57 4.56
CA GLN A 157 6.82 6.73 3.72
C GLN A 157 6.04 7.97 4.15
N LEU A 158 4.72 7.85 4.31
CA LEU A 158 3.87 8.97 4.76
C LEU A 158 4.25 9.47 6.15
N ALA A 159 4.59 8.55 7.08
CA ALA A 159 5.05 8.91 8.42
C ALA A 159 6.31 9.77 8.41
N ARG A 160 7.25 9.44 7.51
CA ARG A 160 8.53 10.14 7.37
C ARG A 160 8.38 11.48 6.63
N LEU A 161 7.52 11.50 5.59
CA LEU A 161 7.22 12.75 4.85
C LEU A 161 6.42 13.75 5.71
N GLN A 162 5.54 13.26 6.57
CA GLN A 162 4.72 14.10 7.45
C GLN A 162 4.44 13.37 8.78
N PRO A 163 5.26 13.60 9.82
CA PRO A 163 5.00 13.02 11.14
C PRO A 163 3.62 13.42 11.68
N GLY A 164 2.86 12.43 12.19
CA GLY A 164 1.52 12.63 12.72
C GLY A 164 0.42 12.70 11.64
N VAL A 165 0.70 12.34 10.40
CA VAL A 165 -0.30 12.27 9.34
C VAL A 165 -1.45 11.33 9.73
N LYS A 166 -2.67 11.73 9.37
CA LYS A 166 -3.86 10.89 9.54
C LYS A 166 -4.10 10.12 8.26
N VAL A 167 -4.16 8.79 8.35
CA VAL A 167 -4.43 7.91 7.22
C VAL A 167 -5.69 7.12 7.51
N VAL A 168 -6.67 7.21 6.62
CA VAL A 168 -7.87 6.38 6.65
C VAL A 168 -7.69 5.28 5.62
N ILE A 169 -7.88 4.03 6.01
CA ILE A 169 -7.76 2.87 5.11
C ILE A 169 -9.14 2.23 4.95
N LEU A 170 -9.57 2.07 3.72
CA LEU A 170 -10.79 1.33 3.35
C LEU A 170 -10.41 0.12 2.51
N ALA A 171 -10.71 -1.08 3.01
CA ALA A 171 -10.39 -2.32 2.32
C ALA A 171 -11.43 -3.43 2.60
N PRO A 172 -11.64 -4.39 1.68
CA PRO A 172 -12.57 -5.51 1.87
C PRO A 172 -11.97 -6.59 2.78
N ARG A 173 -11.49 -6.19 3.97
CA ARG A 173 -10.87 -7.05 4.97
C ARG A 173 -11.40 -6.75 6.37
N GLU A 174 -11.30 -7.73 7.27
CA GLU A 174 -11.66 -7.55 8.68
C GLU A 174 -10.67 -6.61 9.38
N ILE A 175 -11.19 -5.68 10.19
CA ILE A 175 -10.37 -4.67 10.87
C ILE A 175 -9.37 -5.31 11.83
N ASP A 176 -9.78 -6.36 12.56
CA ASP A 176 -8.91 -7.05 13.51
C ASP A 176 -7.69 -7.67 12.79
N MET A 177 -7.88 -8.23 11.58
CA MET A 177 -6.78 -8.76 10.76
C MET A 177 -5.85 -7.65 10.27
N MET A 178 -6.41 -6.56 9.74
CA MET A 178 -5.61 -5.41 9.29
C MET A 178 -4.81 -4.82 10.46
N GLN A 179 -5.42 -4.69 11.64
CA GLN A 179 -4.75 -4.16 12.83
C GLN A 179 -3.61 -5.05 13.30
N GLU A 180 -3.78 -6.36 13.27
CA GLU A 180 -2.72 -7.31 13.63
C GLU A 180 -1.55 -7.25 12.64
N GLN A 181 -1.84 -7.20 11.34
CA GLN A 181 -0.79 -7.06 10.33
C GLN A 181 0.00 -5.76 10.47
N LEU A 182 -0.67 -4.63 10.76
CA LEU A 182 0.02 -3.36 11.06
C LEU A 182 0.90 -3.45 12.31
N ARG A 183 0.46 -4.18 13.32
CA ARG A 183 1.23 -4.41 14.56
C ARG A 183 2.48 -5.24 14.29
N VAL A 184 2.35 -6.32 13.51
CA VAL A 184 3.48 -7.19 13.13
C VAL A 184 4.49 -6.41 12.28
N ALA A 185 4.02 -5.56 11.36
CA ALA A 185 4.87 -4.70 10.53
C ALA A 185 5.54 -3.55 11.30
N GLY A 186 5.32 -3.42 12.62
CA GLY A 186 5.99 -2.43 13.45
C GLY A 186 5.56 -0.98 13.20
N ILE A 187 4.40 -0.75 12.59
CA ILE A 187 3.88 0.60 12.35
C ILE A 187 3.55 1.27 13.69
N GLN A 188 4.31 2.30 14.05
CA GLN A 188 4.16 3.00 15.32
C GLN A 188 2.99 4.00 15.25
N ARG A 189 2.00 3.85 16.14
CA ARG A 189 0.81 4.73 16.21
C ARG A 189 1.14 6.20 16.51
N GLU A 190 2.33 6.46 17.04
CA GLU A 190 2.80 7.81 17.36
C GLU A 190 3.24 8.57 16.10
N GLN A 191 3.68 7.86 15.08
CA GLN A 191 4.14 8.44 13.82
C GLN A 191 3.02 8.63 12.80
N VAL A 192 2.05 7.71 12.78
CA VAL A 192 0.89 7.74 11.87
C VAL A 192 -0.39 7.40 12.62
N LYS A 193 -1.39 8.26 12.51
CA LYS A 193 -2.74 7.95 13.04
C LYS A 193 -3.53 7.18 12.00
N VAL A 194 -3.55 5.85 12.11
CA VAL A 194 -4.29 4.98 11.19
C VAL A 194 -5.71 4.75 11.68
N ILE A 195 -6.69 4.93 10.80
CA ILE A 195 -8.12 4.66 10.99
C ILE A 195 -8.54 3.60 9.97
N LEU A 196 -8.94 2.43 10.45
CA LEU A 196 -9.32 1.30 9.59
C LEU A 196 -10.83 1.24 9.38
N ARG A 197 -11.25 0.93 8.16
CA ARG A 197 -12.63 0.67 7.77
C ARG A 197 -12.68 -0.56 6.86
N SER A 198 -13.66 -1.43 7.13
CA SER A 198 -13.94 -2.59 6.27
C SER A 198 -15.00 -2.20 5.26
N GLY A 199 -14.74 -2.40 3.96
CA GLY A 199 -15.66 -2.09 2.88
C GLY A 199 -15.00 -2.12 1.52
N ILE A 200 -15.81 -2.06 0.47
CA ILE A 200 -15.36 -2.15 -0.93
C ILE A 200 -15.12 -0.74 -1.47
N PRO A 201 -13.88 -0.40 -1.91
CA PRO A 201 -13.54 0.93 -2.43
C PRO A 201 -14.37 1.37 -3.64
N SER A 202 -14.81 0.45 -4.48
CA SER A 202 -15.64 0.71 -5.65
C SER A 202 -17.14 0.91 -5.33
N ASN A 203 -17.48 1.35 -4.11
CA ASN A 203 -18.84 1.65 -3.67
C ASN A 203 -18.97 3.09 -3.19
N HIS A 204 -19.93 3.85 -3.76
CA HIS A 204 -20.17 5.25 -3.40
C HIS A 204 -20.43 5.47 -1.90
N GLY A 205 -21.31 4.64 -1.29
CA GLY A 205 -21.65 4.77 0.13
C GLY A 205 -20.47 4.51 1.06
N GLU A 206 -19.56 3.63 0.65
CA GLU A 206 -18.33 3.33 1.37
C GLU A 206 -17.33 4.49 1.29
N LEU A 207 -17.19 5.10 0.11
CA LEU A 207 -16.38 6.30 -0.09
C LEU A 207 -16.89 7.49 0.74
N ASP A 208 -18.20 7.68 0.82
CA ASP A 208 -18.81 8.71 1.66
C ASP A 208 -18.60 8.43 3.16
N ARG A 209 -18.65 7.16 3.56
CA ARG A 209 -18.40 6.74 4.94
C ARG A 209 -16.97 7.06 5.41
N VAL A 210 -15.99 7.02 4.51
CA VAL A 210 -14.60 7.37 4.80
C VAL A 210 -14.27 8.84 4.55
N ALA A 211 -15.29 9.67 4.32
CA ALA A 211 -15.17 11.11 4.10
C ALA A 211 -14.17 11.47 2.98
N VAL A 212 -14.29 10.80 1.83
CA VAL A 212 -13.43 11.03 0.65
C VAL A 212 -13.47 12.50 0.19
N ASP A 213 -14.61 13.18 0.38
CA ASP A 213 -14.84 14.59 0.09
C ASP A 213 -13.95 15.55 0.90
N ARG A 214 -13.34 15.08 2.00
CA ARG A 214 -12.52 15.84 2.96
C ARG A 214 -11.08 15.37 3.01
N ALA A 215 -10.69 14.43 2.16
CA ALA A 215 -9.33 13.97 2.04
C ALA A 215 -8.45 15.02 1.33
N THR A 216 -7.18 15.10 1.68
CA THR A 216 -6.18 15.89 0.94
C THR A 216 -5.59 15.11 -0.21
N SER A 217 -5.53 13.79 -0.07
CA SER A 217 -5.09 12.89 -1.14
C SER A 217 -5.75 11.53 -1.02
N VAL A 218 -5.92 10.87 -2.16
CA VAL A 218 -6.48 9.53 -2.26
C VAL A 218 -5.52 8.64 -3.03
N ILE A 219 -5.15 7.52 -2.43
CA ILE A 219 -4.27 6.50 -3.03
C ILE A 219 -5.11 5.24 -3.24
N VAL A 220 -5.24 4.80 -4.48
CA VAL A 220 -5.91 3.54 -4.85
C VAL A 220 -4.86 2.48 -5.11
N LEU A 221 -4.97 1.34 -4.45
CA LEU A 221 -4.07 0.19 -4.63
C LEU A 221 -4.70 -0.85 -5.56
N ALA A 222 -3.86 -1.45 -6.38
CA ALA A 222 -4.19 -2.68 -7.08
C ALA A 222 -4.22 -3.83 -6.06
N THR A 223 -5.36 -4.52 -5.95
CA THR A 223 -5.60 -5.56 -4.93
C THR A 223 -6.07 -6.87 -5.51
N ASP A 224 -6.47 -6.87 -6.76
CA ASP A 224 -6.97 -8.00 -7.54
C ASP A 224 -6.04 -8.28 -8.74
N ALA A 225 -6.10 -9.51 -9.22
CA ALA A 225 -5.20 -10.00 -10.28
C ALA A 225 -5.41 -9.30 -11.64
N ASP A 226 -6.53 -8.59 -11.85
CA ASP A 226 -6.91 -7.98 -13.13
C ASP A 226 -7.13 -6.46 -13.07
N ASP A 227 -6.81 -5.81 -11.94
CA ASP A 227 -7.00 -4.37 -11.67
C ASP A 227 -8.47 -3.89 -11.76
N SER A 228 -9.46 -4.78 -11.78
CA SER A 228 -10.84 -4.40 -12.04
C SER A 228 -11.42 -3.52 -10.92
N GLU A 229 -11.10 -3.79 -9.67
CA GLU A 229 -11.53 -2.97 -8.54
C GLU A 229 -10.85 -1.59 -8.53
N ALA A 230 -9.57 -1.51 -8.89
CA ALA A 230 -8.86 -0.25 -9.04
C ALA A 230 -9.49 0.61 -10.14
N ILE A 231 -9.75 0.03 -11.31
CA ILE A 231 -10.38 0.74 -12.46
C ILE A 231 -11.78 1.24 -12.10
N LYS A 232 -12.63 0.42 -11.45
CA LYS A 232 -13.95 0.85 -10.98
C LYS A 232 -13.85 2.02 -10.01
N THR A 233 -12.91 1.95 -9.08
CA THR A 233 -12.66 3.01 -8.09
C THR A 233 -12.19 4.31 -8.77
N ILE A 234 -11.30 4.21 -9.78
CA ILE A 234 -10.87 5.36 -10.60
C ILE A 234 -12.08 6.03 -11.25
N VAL A 235 -12.97 5.25 -11.89
CA VAL A 235 -14.19 5.79 -12.54
C VAL A 235 -15.07 6.53 -11.53
N LEU A 236 -15.26 5.98 -10.33
CA LEU A 236 -16.08 6.61 -9.29
C LEU A 236 -15.45 7.93 -8.79
N LEU A 237 -14.15 7.94 -8.53
CA LEU A 237 -13.45 9.12 -8.05
C LEU A 237 -13.43 10.24 -9.10
N THR A 238 -13.17 9.90 -10.35
CA THR A 238 -13.09 10.90 -11.45
C THR A 238 -14.44 11.44 -11.89
N ALA A 239 -15.52 10.68 -11.67
CA ALA A 239 -16.90 11.14 -11.91
C ALA A 239 -17.44 12.05 -10.79
N ARG A 240 -16.75 12.13 -9.66
CA ARG A 240 -17.19 12.90 -8.50
C ARG A 240 -17.00 14.40 -8.71
N HIS A 241 -17.99 15.21 -8.27
CA HIS A 241 -17.97 16.67 -8.35
C HIS A 241 -18.30 17.35 -7.02
N ASP A 242 -18.69 16.59 -6.00
CA ASP A 242 -19.15 17.06 -4.68
C ASP A 242 -18.01 17.09 -3.66
N TRP A 243 -16.89 17.74 -4.00
CA TRP A 243 -15.78 17.93 -3.08
C TRP A 243 -16.07 19.03 -2.07
N PHE A 244 -15.82 18.77 -0.80
CA PHE A 244 -16.03 19.73 0.29
C PHE A 244 -15.03 20.89 0.26
N CYS A 245 -13.81 20.61 -0.20
CA CYS A 245 -12.71 21.56 -0.38
C CYS A 245 -12.21 21.46 -1.82
N GLU A 246 -10.99 21.95 -2.06
CA GLU A 246 -10.29 21.66 -3.32
C GLU A 246 -10.22 20.14 -3.57
N PRO A 247 -10.35 19.70 -4.82
CA PRO A 247 -10.23 18.28 -5.13
C PRO A 247 -8.91 17.70 -4.57
N PRO A 248 -8.93 16.51 -3.95
CA PRO A 248 -7.71 15.88 -3.45
C PRO A 248 -6.80 15.47 -4.60
N VAL A 249 -5.52 15.32 -4.32
CA VAL A 249 -4.60 14.64 -5.25
C VAL A 249 -5.02 13.18 -5.36
N LEU A 250 -5.38 12.75 -6.56
CA LEU A 250 -5.82 11.39 -6.84
C LEU A 250 -4.69 10.60 -7.49
N THR A 251 -4.29 9.51 -6.87
CA THR A 251 -3.23 8.61 -7.36
C THR A 251 -3.73 7.17 -7.36
N SER A 252 -3.49 6.43 -8.41
CA SER A 252 -3.86 5.02 -8.48
C SER A 252 -2.72 4.17 -9.00
N GLU A 253 -2.53 3.04 -8.35
CA GLU A 253 -1.76 1.94 -8.86
C GLU A 253 -2.57 1.14 -9.88
N VAL A 254 -1.89 0.68 -10.93
CA VAL A 254 -2.34 -0.36 -11.86
C VAL A 254 -1.21 -1.39 -11.91
N ALA A 255 -1.51 -2.63 -11.57
CA ALA A 255 -0.51 -3.68 -11.49
C ALA A 255 -0.06 -4.14 -12.88
N LEU A 256 -1.00 -4.25 -13.82
CA LEU A 256 -0.79 -4.81 -15.15
C LEU A 256 -0.67 -3.72 -16.21
N GLU A 257 0.42 -3.73 -16.96
CA GLU A 257 0.65 -2.74 -18.03
C GLU A 257 -0.46 -2.74 -19.10
N ARG A 258 -1.02 -3.89 -19.44
CA ARG A 258 -2.14 -4.01 -20.38
C ARG A 258 -3.38 -3.20 -19.99
N ASN A 259 -3.55 -2.90 -18.70
CA ASN A 259 -4.67 -2.13 -18.15
C ASN A 259 -4.38 -0.63 -18.06
N TYR A 260 -3.13 -0.21 -18.27
CA TYR A 260 -2.69 1.17 -18.10
C TYR A 260 -3.48 2.16 -18.97
N GLU A 261 -3.67 1.85 -20.26
CA GLU A 261 -4.42 2.72 -21.18
C GLU A 261 -5.91 2.78 -20.82
N LEU A 262 -6.51 1.67 -20.35
CA LEU A 262 -7.89 1.67 -19.87
C LEU A 262 -8.05 2.53 -18.60
N ALA A 263 -7.12 2.41 -17.67
CA ALA A 263 -7.11 3.21 -16.46
C ALA A 263 -6.91 4.69 -16.79
N LYS A 264 -6.06 5.03 -17.76
CA LYS A 264 -5.83 6.40 -18.24
C LYS A 264 -7.10 7.01 -18.85
N ILE A 265 -7.84 6.24 -19.65
CA ILE A 265 -9.15 6.66 -20.16
C ILE A 265 -10.13 6.91 -19.01
N ALA A 266 -10.16 6.01 -18.01
CA ALA A 266 -11.01 6.12 -16.83
C ALA A 266 -10.63 7.35 -15.97
N ALA A 267 -9.34 7.66 -15.87
CA ALA A 267 -8.80 8.78 -15.08
C ALA A 267 -9.17 10.17 -15.64
N ARG A 268 -9.50 10.28 -16.93
CA ARG A 268 -9.90 11.54 -17.57
C ARG A 268 -8.94 12.71 -17.29
N ASP A 269 -7.67 12.42 -17.17
CA ASP A 269 -6.60 13.37 -16.77
C ASP A 269 -6.79 14.03 -15.38
N ARG A 270 -7.63 13.46 -14.52
CA ARG A 270 -7.89 13.95 -13.14
C ARG A 270 -7.19 13.12 -12.07
N LEU A 271 -6.46 12.09 -12.46
CA LEU A 271 -5.84 11.13 -11.56
C LEU A 271 -4.50 10.68 -12.13
N HIS A 272 -3.50 10.57 -11.27
CA HIS A 272 -2.19 10.08 -11.63
C HIS A 272 -2.16 8.55 -11.54
N ILE A 273 -1.81 7.90 -12.66
CA ILE A 273 -1.71 6.44 -12.74
C ILE A 273 -0.25 6.04 -12.67
N ILE A 274 0.03 5.06 -11.83
CA ILE A 274 1.34 4.43 -11.66
C ILE A 274 1.21 2.97 -12.10
N SER A 275 1.93 2.59 -13.15
CA SER A 275 2.02 1.18 -13.58
C SER A 275 3.16 0.51 -12.82
N SER A 276 2.80 -0.39 -11.90
CA SER A 276 3.80 -1.13 -11.10
C SER A 276 4.66 -2.02 -11.97
N SER A 277 4.08 -2.76 -12.92
CA SER A 277 4.82 -3.66 -13.79
C SER A 277 5.84 -2.92 -14.66
N ARG A 278 5.45 -1.78 -15.24
CA ARG A 278 6.36 -0.94 -16.04
C ARG A 278 7.54 -0.41 -15.23
N ILE A 279 7.30 0.04 -14.01
CA ILE A 279 8.35 0.58 -13.15
C ILE A 279 9.33 -0.51 -12.75
N ILE A 280 8.80 -1.63 -12.27
CA ILE A 280 9.61 -2.74 -11.78
C ILE A 280 10.43 -3.35 -12.90
N SER A 281 9.82 -3.62 -14.07
CA SER A 281 10.53 -4.16 -15.23
C SER A 281 11.65 -3.23 -15.69
N LYS A 282 11.40 -1.91 -15.76
CA LYS A 282 12.43 -0.94 -16.10
C LYS A 282 13.59 -0.94 -15.10
N VAL A 283 13.30 -0.93 -13.79
CA VAL A 283 14.35 -0.96 -12.75
C VAL A 283 15.17 -2.25 -12.83
N ILE A 284 14.53 -3.40 -13.02
CA ILE A 284 15.22 -4.70 -13.18
C ILE A 284 16.11 -4.66 -14.40
N VAL A 285 15.61 -4.25 -15.57
CA VAL A 285 16.40 -4.24 -16.82
C VAL A 285 17.55 -3.24 -16.73
N GLN A 286 17.32 -2.07 -16.17
CA GLN A 286 18.41 -1.10 -15.97
C GLN A 286 19.47 -1.62 -15.00
N THR A 287 19.07 -2.38 -13.96
CA THR A 287 19.98 -3.03 -13.02
C THR A 287 20.78 -4.14 -13.72
N VAL A 288 20.15 -4.92 -14.59
CA VAL A 288 20.84 -5.92 -15.43
C VAL A 288 21.92 -5.27 -16.31
N ARG A 289 21.65 -4.09 -16.89
CA ARG A 289 22.59 -3.31 -17.71
C ARG A 289 23.67 -2.61 -16.87
N ASN A 290 23.34 -2.23 -15.65
CA ASN A 290 24.17 -1.42 -14.75
C ASN A 290 24.31 -2.09 -13.38
N PRO A 291 25.21 -3.06 -13.19
CA PRO A 291 25.42 -3.70 -11.89
C PRO A 291 25.68 -2.70 -10.76
N GLY A 292 24.85 -2.77 -9.69
CA GLY A 292 24.85 -1.87 -8.54
C GLY A 292 23.82 -0.74 -8.61
N LEU A 293 23.00 -0.68 -9.64
CA LEU A 293 22.01 0.39 -9.82
C LEU A 293 20.80 0.24 -8.86
N ALA A 294 20.45 -0.97 -8.43
CA ALA A 294 19.35 -1.17 -7.47
C ALA A 294 19.56 -0.37 -6.18
N GLY A 295 20.80 -0.28 -5.68
CA GLY A 295 21.15 0.53 -4.53
C GLY A 295 20.92 2.04 -4.73
N VAL A 296 21.11 2.54 -5.95
CA VAL A 296 20.83 3.95 -6.30
C VAL A 296 19.32 4.22 -6.26
N TYR A 297 18.52 3.35 -6.83
CA TYR A 297 17.07 3.49 -6.79
C TYR A 297 16.53 3.38 -5.36
N SER A 298 17.01 2.41 -4.58
CA SER A 298 16.61 2.28 -3.17
C SER A 298 16.92 3.57 -2.37
N GLU A 299 18.04 4.26 -2.64
CA GLU A 299 18.36 5.52 -1.96
C GLU A 299 17.45 6.68 -2.44
N ILE A 300 17.22 6.83 -3.75
CA ILE A 300 16.36 7.90 -4.31
C ILE A 300 14.91 7.77 -3.83
N PHE A 301 14.40 6.55 -3.73
CA PHE A 301 13.06 6.28 -3.25
C PHE A 301 12.96 6.16 -1.72
N SER A 302 14.10 6.11 -1.02
CA SER A 302 14.11 6.13 0.44
C SER A 302 13.78 7.51 0.98
N PRO A 303 12.87 7.63 1.93
CA PRO A 303 12.54 8.93 2.54
C PRO A 303 13.62 9.42 3.53
N THR A 304 14.64 8.60 3.79
CA THR A 304 15.77 8.96 4.69
C THR A 304 17.04 9.31 3.93
N GLY A 305 17.10 9.01 2.62
CA GLY A 305 18.22 9.30 1.73
C GLY A 305 18.08 10.62 0.98
N ASN A 306 18.88 10.75 -0.08
CA ASN A 306 18.66 11.80 -1.07
C ASN A 306 17.43 11.46 -1.91
N SER A 307 16.46 12.36 -1.93
CA SER A 307 15.21 12.18 -2.65
C SER A 307 14.96 13.35 -3.60
N ILE A 308 13.94 13.22 -4.44
CA ILE A 308 13.59 14.26 -5.40
C ILE A 308 12.66 15.27 -4.74
N TYR A 309 13.05 16.54 -4.79
CA TYR A 309 12.27 17.68 -4.28
C TYR A 309 12.13 18.75 -5.34
N VAL A 310 11.10 19.58 -5.19
CA VAL A 310 10.87 20.76 -6.03
C VAL A 310 10.91 21.99 -5.17
N GLN A 311 11.67 22.99 -5.61
CA GLN A 311 11.79 24.28 -4.90
C GLN A 311 11.84 25.43 -5.90
N SER A 312 11.05 26.47 -5.66
CA SER A 312 11.20 27.76 -6.34
C SER A 312 12.41 28.48 -5.79
N MET A 313 13.28 28.93 -6.68
CA MET A 313 14.56 29.59 -6.34
C MET A 313 14.72 30.87 -7.18
N PRO A 314 14.11 31.99 -6.78
CA PRO A 314 14.19 33.27 -7.54
C PRO A 314 15.62 33.75 -7.76
N ASP A 315 16.55 33.43 -6.83
CA ASP A 315 17.96 33.78 -6.97
C ASP A 315 18.67 33.07 -8.14
N CYS A 316 18.04 32.05 -8.72
CA CYS A 316 18.56 31.28 -9.87
C CYS A 316 17.94 31.71 -11.20
N THR A 317 16.96 32.64 -11.21
CA THR A 317 16.32 33.13 -12.45
C THR A 317 17.36 33.77 -13.38
N ASP A 318 17.22 33.54 -14.69
CA ASP A 318 18.12 34.02 -15.74
C ASP A 318 19.58 33.52 -15.57
N GLN A 319 19.77 32.39 -14.89
CA GLN A 319 21.09 31.77 -14.75
C GLN A 319 21.10 30.38 -15.42
N PRO A 320 22.22 30.02 -16.09
CA PRO A 320 22.37 28.71 -16.68
C PRO A 320 22.35 27.59 -15.62
N VAL A 321 21.62 26.50 -15.85
CA VAL A 321 21.57 25.34 -14.94
C VAL A 321 22.95 24.80 -14.64
N GLY A 322 23.84 24.82 -15.61
CA GLY A 322 25.22 24.42 -15.47
C GLY A 322 26.00 25.23 -14.41
N GLU A 323 25.77 26.54 -14.30
CA GLU A 323 26.39 27.38 -13.27
C GLU A 323 25.69 27.17 -11.90
N ILE A 324 24.37 27.04 -11.89
CA ILE A 324 23.57 26.81 -10.67
C ILE A 324 24.06 25.55 -9.95
N ALA A 325 24.44 24.49 -10.69
CA ALA A 325 24.92 23.24 -10.12
C ALA A 325 26.11 23.38 -9.16
N TYR A 326 26.95 24.41 -9.30
CA TYR A 326 28.08 24.66 -8.41
C TYR A 326 27.71 25.46 -7.15
N GLY A 327 26.68 26.28 -7.23
CA GLY A 327 26.26 27.18 -6.16
C GLY A 327 25.25 26.61 -5.18
N LEU A 328 24.62 25.46 -5.46
CA LEU A 328 23.68 24.81 -4.58
C LEU A 328 24.36 24.10 -3.41
N HIS A 329 23.89 24.35 -2.21
CA HIS A 329 24.43 23.73 -1.00
C HIS A 329 23.64 22.44 -0.65
N GLY A 330 24.31 21.28 -0.81
CA GLY A 330 23.71 19.97 -0.46
C GLY A 330 22.58 19.51 -1.39
N ALA A 331 22.56 19.99 -2.63
CA ALA A 331 21.59 19.57 -3.63
C ALA A 331 22.19 19.52 -5.02
N ILE A 332 21.64 18.68 -5.90
CA ILE A 332 21.98 18.57 -7.31
C ILE A 332 20.74 18.96 -8.13
N PRO A 333 20.82 19.96 -9.03
CA PRO A 333 19.73 20.25 -9.95
C PRO A 333 19.69 19.15 -11.03
N ILE A 334 18.55 18.47 -11.10
CA ILE A 334 18.35 17.38 -12.08
C ILE A 334 17.39 17.77 -13.19
N GLY A 335 16.70 18.92 -13.06
CA GLY A 335 15.74 19.42 -14.04
C GLY A 335 14.93 20.60 -13.54
N ILE A 336 13.85 20.88 -14.22
CA ILE A 336 12.86 21.90 -13.90
C ILE A 336 11.44 21.34 -13.98
N THR A 337 10.49 22.05 -13.37
CA THR A 337 9.06 21.85 -13.54
C THR A 337 8.37 23.19 -13.71
N TRP A 338 7.29 23.22 -14.48
CA TRP A 338 6.50 24.41 -14.75
C TRP A 338 5.03 24.06 -14.91
N ASP A 339 4.17 25.09 -14.82
CA ASP A 339 2.74 24.95 -14.97
C ASP A 339 2.33 25.21 -16.41
N GLN A 340 1.59 24.26 -17.01
CA GLN A 340 0.97 24.41 -18.31
C GLN A 340 -0.54 24.56 -18.15
N GLN A 341 -1.10 25.61 -18.74
CA GLN A 341 -2.56 25.74 -18.90
C GLN A 341 -3.02 24.91 -20.10
N ARG A 342 -3.84 23.89 -19.83
CA ARG A 342 -4.49 23.09 -20.87
C ARG A 342 -5.96 22.90 -20.53
N ASP A 343 -6.84 23.24 -21.48
CA ASP A 343 -8.30 23.09 -21.32
C ASP A 343 -8.88 23.76 -20.05
N GLY A 344 -8.30 24.89 -19.63
CA GLY A 344 -8.70 25.62 -18.42
C GLY A 344 -8.27 24.98 -17.09
N THR A 345 -7.44 23.92 -17.14
CA THR A 345 -6.81 23.30 -15.98
C THR A 345 -5.31 23.56 -15.99
N VAL A 346 -4.74 23.80 -14.79
CA VAL A 346 -3.29 23.86 -14.60
C VAL A 346 -2.76 22.44 -14.53
N ARG A 347 -1.72 22.13 -15.30
CA ARG A 347 -1.02 20.85 -15.28
C ARG A 347 0.47 21.09 -15.08
N HIS A 348 1.07 20.28 -14.22
CA HIS A 348 2.51 20.30 -14.06
C HIS A 348 3.20 19.55 -15.22
N ALA A 349 4.23 20.16 -15.75
CA ALA A 349 5.15 19.56 -16.71
C ALA A 349 6.57 19.53 -16.10
N ALA A 350 7.43 18.65 -16.58
CA ALA A 350 8.81 18.56 -16.12
C ALA A 350 9.76 18.33 -17.31
N GLY A 351 10.99 18.78 -17.17
CA GLY A 351 12.11 18.46 -18.05
C GLY A 351 13.33 18.12 -17.21
N LEU A 352 13.88 16.94 -17.41
CA LEU A 352 15.07 16.46 -16.72
C LEU A 352 16.28 16.48 -17.64
N ASN A 353 17.49 16.51 -17.05
CA ASN A 353 18.75 16.50 -17.77
C ASN A 353 18.83 17.60 -18.85
N LEU A 354 18.63 18.85 -18.42
CA LEU A 354 18.66 20.01 -19.30
C LEU A 354 20.07 20.28 -19.84
N GLU A 355 20.12 20.97 -20.97
CA GLU A 355 21.37 21.48 -21.49
C GLU A 355 22.03 22.43 -20.48
N PRO A 356 23.35 22.40 -20.26
CA PRO A 356 24.03 23.21 -19.23
C PRO A 356 23.85 24.72 -19.39
N ASP A 357 23.59 25.19 -20.60
CA ASP A 357 23.36 26.61 -20.95
C ASP A 357 21.89 27.03 -20.88
N TYR A 358 20.98 26.11 -20.51
CA TYR A 358 19.58 26.45 -20.30
C TYR A 358 19.41 27.43 -19.14
N GLU A 359 18.80 28.59 -19.39
CA GLU A 359 18.51 29.63 -18.39
C GLU A 359 17.13 29.40 -17.76
N ILE A 360 17.07 29.44 -16.42
CA ILE A 360 15.84 29.19 -15.65
C ILE A 360 14.88 30.38 -15.78
N ALA A 361 13.65 30.15 -16.21
CA ALA A 361 12.61 31.18 -16.27
C ALA A 361 11.99 31.47 -14.87
N GLU A 362 11.32 32.63 -14.75
CA GLU A 362 10.73 33.09 -13.47
C GLU A 362 9.61 32.16 -12.96
N ASP A 363 8.86 31.53 -13.87
CA ASP A 363 7.74 30.63 -13.57
C ASP A 363 8.16 29.16 -13.42
N GLU A 364 9.44 28.86 -13.55
CA GLU A 364 10.01 27.53 -13.41
C GLU A 364 10.52 27.25 -11.99
N GLN A 365 10.37 26.01 -11.56
CA GLN A 365 10.89 25.53 -10.29
C GLN A 365 11.98 24.48 -10.51
N LEU A 366 13.03 24.53 -9.71
CA LEU A 366 14.12 23.55 -9.79
C LEU A 366 13.69 22.20 -9.21
N VAL A 367 13.99 21.14 -9.95
CA VAL A 367 13.92 19.75 -9.50
C VAL A 367 15.28 19.38 -8.93
N LEU A 368 15.31 19.04 -7.64
CA LEU A 368 16.54 18.88 -6.86
C LEU A 368 16.65 17.47 -6.30
N LEU A 369 17.82 16.86 -6.42
CA LEU A 369 18.19 15.67 -5.64
C LEU A 369 18.87 16.15 -4.36
N THR A 370 18.24 15.97 -3.19
CA THR A 370 18.72 16.47 -1.90
C THR A 370 18.19 15.65 -0.72
N HIS A 371 18.81 15.80 0.44
CA HIS A 371 18.33 15.23 1.70
C HIS A 371 17.06 15.90 2.25
N GLY A 372 16.76 17.11 1.81
CA GLY A 372 15.59 17.85 2.30
C GLY A 372 15.62 19.32 1.93
N LEU A 373 14.52 20.00 2.22
CA LEU A 373 14.31 21.42 1.98
C LEU A 373 14.37 22.24 3.29
N PRO A 374 14.67 23.52 3.25
CA PRO A 374 15.05 24.33 2.06
C PRO A 374 16.52 24.17 1.66
N VAL A 375 16.77 24.26 0.36
CA VAL A 375 18.13 24.32 -0.21
C VAL A 375 18.52 25.79 -0.39
N SER A 376 19.76 26.14 -0.03
CA SER A 376 20.32 27.49 -0.25
C SER A 376 21.22 27.52 -1.47
N TYR A 377 21.29 28.69 -2.09
CA TYR A 377 22.12 28.96 -3.26
C TYR A 377 23.08 30.10 -2.97
N THR A 378 24.34 29.95 -3.41
CA THR A 378 25.32 31.01 -3.44
C THR A 378 26.05 30.96 -4.76
N ARG A 379 26.01 32.03 -5.55
CA ARG A 379 26.62 32.06 -6.86
C ARG A 379 28.07 31.63 -6.82
N SER A 380 28.41 30.57 -7.55
CA SER A 380 29.75 30.02 -7.61
C SER A 380 30.12 29.76 -9.09
N ARG A 381 31.42 29.87 -9.38
CA ARG A 381 31.93 29.58 -10.73
C ARG A 381 32.32 28.12 -10.85
N PRO A 382 32.26 27.55 -12.07
CA PRO A 382 32.83 26.23 -12.33
C PRO A 382 34.31 26.19 -11.95
N PRO A 383 34.81 25.04 -11.47
CA PRO A 383 36.23 24.89 -11.18
C PRO A 383 37.05 25.01 -12.49
N GLU A 384 38.26 25.60 -12.39
CA GLU A 384 39.25 25.53 -13.47
C GLU A 384 39.86 24.12 -13.55
N SER A 385 39.04 23.16 -13.98
CA SER A 385 39.44 21.76 -14.02
C SER A 385 40.06 21.38 -15.37
N GLN A 386 41.27 20.82 -15.33
CA GLN A 386 41.94 20.22 -16.48
C GLN A 386 41.84 18.68 -16.49
N ILE A 387 41.01 18.11 -15.59
CA ILE A 387 40.98 16.66 -15.35
C ILE A 387 39.99 15.95 -16.27
N TYR A 388 39.29 16.69 -17.14
CA TYR A 388 38.35 16.15 -18.11
C TYR A 388 38.97 15.15 -19.06
N GLN A 389 38.40 13.97 -19.14
CA GLN A 389 38.82 12.92 -20.07
C GLN A 389 37.70 12.62 -21.09
N GLN A 390 38.05 12.59 -22.37
CA GLN A 390 37.10 12.15 -23.39
C GLN A 390 37.01 10.61 -23.39
N GLY A 391 35.86 10.10 -23.22
CA GLY A 391 35.50 8.69 -23.26
C GLY A 391 34.00 8.52 -23.00
N GLY A 392 33.42 7.45 -23.38
CA GLY A 392 32.00 7.21 -23.12
C GLY A 392 31.63 5.77 -23.44
N SER A 393 31.51 4.97 -22.38
CA SER A 393 30.93 3.64 -22.51
C SER A 393 29.43 3.71 -22.19
N VAL A 394 28.58 3.21 -23.07
CA VAL A 394 27.15 3.06 -22.84
C VAL A 394 26.91 1.66 -22.24
N PRO A 395 26.19 1.53 -21.10
CA PRO A 395 25.82 0.23 -20.60
C PRO A 395 25.00 -0.54 -21.62
N GLN A 396 25.38 -1.80 -21.87
CA GLN A 396 24.71 -2.67 -22.82
C GLN A 396 23.98 -3.80 -22.11
N VAL A 397 22.92 -4.31 -22.71
CA VAL A 397 22.31 -5.56 -22.27
C VAL A 397 23.31 -6.70 -22.44
N PRO A 398 23.52 -7.57 -21.45
CA PRO A 398 24.34 -8.76 -21.59
C PRO A 398 23.86 -9.63 -22.74
N SER A 399 24.78 -10.29 -23.42
CA SER A 399 24.47 -11.12 -24.59
C SER A 399 23.72 -12.40 -24.24
N ARG A 400 23.82 -12.86 -22.97
CA ARG A 400 23.13 -14.04 -22.44
C ARG A 400 22.59 -13.74 -21.04
N VAL A 401 21.26 -13.82 -20.89
CA VAL A 401 20.54 -13.56 -19.64
C VAL A 401 19.71 -14.79 -19.27
N LEU A 402 19.76 -15.21 -18.01
CA LEU A 402 18.87 -16.22 -17.44
C LEU A 402 17.80 -15.52 -16.60
N LEU A 403 16.53 -15.69 -16.97
CA LEU A 403 15.37 -15.27 -16.17
C LEU A 403 14.80 -16.50 -15.46
N ILE A 404 14.65 -16.43 -14.16
CA ILE A 404 14.10 -17.51 -13.32
C ILE A 404 12.81 -17.05 -12.71
N GLY A 405 11.73 -17.81 -12.90
CA GLY A 405 10.38 -17.53 -12.42
C GLY A 405 9.44 -17.06 -13.53
N TRP A 406 8.15 -17.16 -13.26
CA TRP A 406 7.08 -16.78 -14.19
C TRP A 406 6.07 -15.85 -13.52
N THR A 407 6.09 -14.60 -13.89
CA THR A 407 5.24 -13.54 -13.33
C THR A 407 4.67 -12.66 -14.43
N ASP A 408 3.62 -11.90 -14.15
CA ASP A 408 3.04 -10.97 -15.13
C ASP A 408 4.03 -9.90 -15.62
N ILE A 409 5.00 -9.50 -14.79
CA ILE A 409 6.04 -8.52 -15.18
C ILE A 409 7.06 -9.09 -16.15
N LEU A 410 7.14 -10.42 -16.35
CA LEU A 410 8.07 -11.05 -17.28
C LEU A 410 7.93 -10.49 -18.71
N TYR A 411 6.70 -10.25 -19.14
CA TYR A 411 6.44 -9.74 -20.50
C TYR A 411 7.00 -8.33 -20.70
N ASP A 412 6.84 -7.48 -19.68
CA ASP A 412 7.33 -6.10 -19.68
C ASP A 412 8.87 -6.08 -19.60
N ILE A 413 9.47 -7.01 -18.82
CA ILE A 413 10.93 -7.21 -18.79
C ILE A 413 11.46 -7.61 -20.18
N LEU A 414 10.81 -8.54 -20.86
CA LEU A 414 11.23 -8.95 -22.21
C LEU A 414 11.14 -7.81 -23.22
N GLN A 415 10.09 -6.99 -23.16
CA GLN A 415 9.94 -5.82 -24.03
C GLN A 415 11.00 -4.76 -23.75
N GLU A 416 11.27 -4.47 -22.49
CA GLU A 416 12.29 -3.50 -22.09
C GLU A 416 13.72 -4.00 -22.42
N LEU A 417 13.99 -5.31 -22.24
CA LEU A 417 15.25 -5.91 -22.68
C LEU A 417 15.41 -5.81 -24.20
N ASP A 418 14.35 -6.12 -24.97
CA ASP A 418 14.40 -6.08 -26.45
C ASP A 418 14.71 -4.67 -26.99
N ALA A 419 14.18 -3.64 -26.32
CA ALA A 419 14.40 -2.25 -26.68
C ALA A 419 15.89 -1.85 -26.60
N HIS A 420 16.66 -2.48 -25.71
CA HIS A 420 18.07 -2.15 -25.47
C HIS A 420 19.06 -3.23 -25.92
N ALA A 421 18.58 -4.40 -26.31
CA ALA A 421 19.39 -5.54 -26.64
C ALA A 421 20.02 -5.42 -28.03
N SER A 422 21.25 -5.92 -28.17
CA SER A 422 21.85 -6.19 -29.48
C SER A 422 21.13 -7.35 -30.16
N ARG A 423 21.05 -7.33 -31.46
CA ARG A 423 20.41 -8.40 -32.24
C ARG A 423 21.03 -9.76 -31.95
N GLY A 424 20.18 -10.72 -31.53
CA GLY A 424 20.62 -12.07 -31.20
C GLY A 424 20.99 -12.28 -29.73
N THR A 425 20.69 -11.33 -28.86
CA THR A 425 20.78 -11.51 -27.40
C THR A 425 19.91 -12.71 -26.97
N GLU A 426 20.52 -13.68 -26.32
CA GLU A 426 19.85 -14.90 -25.84
C GLU A 426 19.26 -14.69 -24.44
N VAL A 427 17.96 -14.96 -24.29
CA VAL A 427 17.28 -14.94 -22.99
C VAL A 427 16.72 -16.32 -22.74
N THR A 428 17.27 -17.01 -21.74
CA THR A 428 16.76 -18.30 -21.27
C THR A 428 15.78 -18.05 -20.11
N ILE A 429 14.59 -18.60 -20.23
CA ILE A 429 13.54 -18.50 -19.20
C ILE A 429 13.38 -19.87 -18.55
N LEU A 430 13.71 -19.96 -17.26
CA LEU A 430 13.56 -21.17 -16.45
C LEU A 430 12.31 -21.03 -15.57
N SER A 431 11.32 -21.87 -15.79
CA SER A 431 10.07 -21.90 -15.00
C SER A 431 9.47 -23.30 -14.99
N ASP A 432 8.49 -23.53 -14.11
CA ASP A 432 7.71 -24.76 -14.03
C ASP A 432 6.60 -24.88 -15.09
N ILE A 433 6.49 -23.84 -15.95
CA ILE A 433 5.51 -23.84 -17.04
C ILE A 433 6.06 -24.60 -18.24
N ASN A 434 5.21 -25.46 -18.82
CA ASN A 434 5.54 -26.19 -20.05
C ASN A 434 5.92 -25.25 -21.18
N GLU A 435 6.97 -25.61 -21.94
CA GLU A 435 7.54 -24.78 -23.02
C GLU A 435 6.50 -24.30 -24.06
N GLU A 436 5.57 -25.19 -24.46
CA GLU A 436 4.56 -24.85 -25.47
C GLU A 436 3.58 -23.78 -24.92
N LYS A 437 3.14 -23.95 -23.68
CA LYS A 437 2.29 -22.97 -22.95
C LYS A 437 3.02 -21.65 -22.75
N ALA A 438 4.29 -21.69 -22.35
CA ALA A 438 5.14 -20.51 -22.16
C ALA A 438 5.29 -19.71 -23.46
N ARG A 439 5.59 -20.37 -24.58
CA ARG A 439 5.68 -19.73 -25.91
C ARG A 439 4.35 -19.09 -26.32
N GLN A 440 3.24 -19.78 -26.10
CA GLN A 440 1.91 -19.27 -26.42
C GLN A 440 1.56 -18.05 -25.56
N GLN A 441 1.85 -18.10 -24.26
CA GLN A 441 1.57 -17.00 -23.36
C GLN A 441 2.40 -15.76 -23.73
N VAL A 442 3.70 -15.91 -23.96
CA VAL A 442 4.55 -14.80 -24.43
C VAL A 442 4.02 -14.21 -25.74
N ALA A 443 3.65 -15.06 -26.71
CA ALA A 443 3.11 -14.59 -27.99
C ALA A 443 1.77 -13.82 -27.82
N ASN A 444 0.92 -14.24 -26.91
CA ASN A 444 -0.39 -13.60 -26.64
C ASN A 444 -0.27 -12.27 -25.91
N HIS A 445 0.75 -12.09 -25.05
CA HIS A 445 0.96 -10.87 -24.28
C HIS A 445 1.85 -9.83 -24.97
N GLN A 446 2.50 -10.19 -26.09
CA GLN A 446 3.35 -9.26 -26.83
C GLN A 446 2.52 -8.16 -27.48
N THR A 447 2.70 -6.92 -26.99
CA THR A 447 2.16 -5.70 -27.63
C THR A 447 2.94 -5.37 -28.92
N SER A 448 4.22 -5.75 -28.99
CA SER A 448 5.08 -5.64 -30.16
C SER A 448 5.93 -6.89 -30.31
N LYS A 449 6.26 -7.27 -31.56
CA LYS A 449 7.10 -8.43 -31.82
C LYS A 449 8.54 -8.13 -31.38
N LEU A 450 9.12 -9.00 -30.54
CA LEU A 450 10.53 -8.93 -30.15
C LEU A 450 11.42 -9.04 -31.41
N LYS A 451 12.40 -8.15 -31.52
CA LYS A 451 13.26 -8.02 -32.71
C LYS A 451 14.69 -8.48 -32.46
N ASN A 452 15.17 -8.28 -31.23
CA ASN A 452 16.56 -8.42 -30.87
C ASN A 452 16.81 -9.65 -29.98
N LEU A 453 15.79 -10.17 -29.30
CA LEU A 453 15.93 -11.29 -28.40
C LEU A 453 15.68 -12.65 -29.07
N ALA A 454 16.51 -13.64 -28.69
CA ALA A 454 16.30 -15.06 -28.98
C ALA A 454 15.85 -15.73 -27.65
N LEU A 455 14.60 -16.21 -27.60
CA LEU A 455 14.06 -16.83 -26.39
C LEU A 455 14.30 -18.34 -26.39
N VAL A 456 14.83 -18.83 -25.26
CA VAL A 456 14.98 -20.25 -24.95
C VAL A 456 14.14 -20.52 -23.70
N PHE A 457 13.32 -21.57 -23.73
CA PHE A 457 12.50 -21.96 -22.59
C PHE A 457 13.03 -23.26 -22.00
N GLN A 458 13.22 -23.28 -20.69
CA GLN A 458 13.64 -24.42 -19.90
C GLN A 458 12.52 -24.72 -18.87
N GLU A 459 11.92 -25.90 -19.00
CA GLU A 459 10.89 -26.36 -18.04
C GLU A 459 11.58 -26.98 -16.82
N GLY A 460 11.21 -26.53 -15.62
CA GLY A 460 11.66 -27.10 -14.37
C GLY A 460 11.42 -26.21 -13.16
N ASP A 461 11.21 -26.84 -12.00
CA ASP A 461 11.14 -26.09 -10.72
C ASP A 461 12.55 -25.63 -10.31
N ALA A 462 12.79 -24.33 -10.38
CA ALA A 462 14.09 -23.71 -10.12
C ALA A 462 14.64 -23.95 -8.69
N VAL A 463 13.82 -24.42 -7.76
CA VAL A 463 14.29 -24.86 -6.44
C VAL A 463 15.01 -26.22 -6.52
N MET A 464 14.67 -27.04 -7.50
CA MET A 464 15.17 -28.40 -7.65
C MET A 464 16.47 -28.44 -8.50
N PRO A 465 17.46 -29.27 -8.11
CA PRO A 465 18.71 -29.41 -8.89
C PRO A 465 18.48 -29.83 -10.34
N ALA A 466 17.50 -30.69 -10.58
CA ALA A 466 17.20 -31.22 -11.92
C ALA A 466 16.82 -30.12 -12.93
N ALA A 467 16.28 -29.00 -12.49
CA ALA A 467 15.92 -27.87 -13.37
C ALA A 467 17.15 -27.23 -14.04
N TYR A 468 18.33 -27.44 -13.49
CA TYR A 468 19.59 -26.91 -14.02
C TYR A 468 20.38 -27.96 -14.83
N GLU A 469 19.86 -29.18 -15.00
CA GLU A 469 20.46 -30.18 -15.86
C GLU A 469 20.47 -29.67 -17.32
N GLY A 470 21.64 -29.50 -17.90
CA GLY A 470 21.80 -28.92 -19.23
C GLY A 470 21.88 -27.39 -19.28
N VAL A 471 21.70 -26.69 -18.16
CA VAL A 471 21.86 -25.23 -18.05
C VAL A 471 23.22 -24.92 -17.44
N ASP A 472 24.17 -24.52 -18.28
CA ASP A 472 25.50 -24.08 -17.82
C ASP A 472 25.43 -22.63 -17.35
N ILE A 473 25.31 -22.43 -16.01
CA ILE A 473 25.19 -21.09 -15.43
C ILE A 473 26.42 -20.21 -15.66
N SER A 474 27.59 -20.79 -15.99
CA SER A 474 28.81 -20.03 -16.28
C SER A 474 28.75 -19.25 -17.62
N THR A 475 27.84 -19.64 -18.49
CA THR A 475 27.65 -19.00 -19.79
C THR A 475 26.83 -17.73 -19.75
N PHE A 476 26.09 -17.50 -18.66
CA PHE A 476 25.26 -16.31 -18.48
C PHE A 476 26.06 -15.17 -17.86
N GLN A 477 25.84 -13.97 -18.37
CA GLN A 477 26.43 -12.74 -17.83
C GLN A 477 25.55 -12.14 -16.72
N SER A 478 24.23 -12.36 -16.80
CA SER A 478 23.29 -11.94 -15.77
C SER A 478 22.24 -13.01 -15.53
N ILE A 479 21.86 -13.15 -14.26
CA ILE A 479 20.80 -14.04 -13.78
C ILE A 479 19.81 -13.17 -13.03
N VAL A 480 18.53 -13.21 -13.42
CA VAL A 480 17.44 -12.49 -12.75
C VAL A 480 16.51 -13.50 -12.11
N VAL A 481 16.28 -13.37 -10.83
CA VAL A 481 15.31 -14.17 -10.07
C VAL A 481 14.10 -13.31 -9.75
N LEU A 482 12.96 -13.66 -10.35
CA LEU A 482 11.69 -12.97 -10.16
C LEU A 482 10.96 -13.52 -8.92
N ALA A 483 10.21 -12.67 -8.24
CA ALA A 483 9.37 -13.03 -7.11
C ALA A 483 8.10 -13.76 -7.60
N ASP A 484 8.26 -15.03 -7.95
CA ASP A 484 7.25 -15.89 -8.53
C ASP A 484 6.35 -16.48 -7.44
N GLN A 485 5.04 -16.41 -7.65
CA GLN A 485 4.07 -17.09 -6.79
C GLN A 485 3.67 -18.39 -7.47
N PRO A 486 3.71 -19.53 -6.76
CA PRO A 486 3.22 -20.79 -7.32
C PRO A 486 1.75 -20.66 -7.73
N ASP A 487 1.39 -21.27 -8.86
CA ASP A 487 0.02 -21.28 -9.40
C ASP A 487 -1.01 -21.67 -8.33
N GLU A 488 -2.26 -21.19 -8.46
CA GLU A 488 -3.41 -21.44 -7.56
C GLU A 488 -3.69 -22.92 -7.28
N GLN A 489 -3.07 -23.85 -8.02
CA GLN A 489 -3.15 -25.31 -7.85
C GLN A 489 -1.98 -25.91 -7.06
N GLY A 490 -0.90 -25.16 -6.83
CA GLY A 490 0.21 -25.56 -5.99
C GLY A 490 -0.02 -25.09 -4.55
N ASN A 491 0.38 -25.86 -3.55
CA ASN A 491 0.22 -25.56 -2.14
C ASN A 491 0.44 -24.05 -1.85
N ALA A 492 -0.65 -23.35 -1.53
CA ALA A 492 -0.69 -21.93 -1.24
C ALA A 492 0.05 -21.53 0.08
N GLU A 493 0.99 -22.34 0.52
CA GLU A 493 1.72 -22.17 1.78
C GLU A 493 3.08 -21.48 1.59
N GLU A 494 3.62 -21.39 0.36
CA GLU A 494 4.92 -20.79 0.13
C GLU A 494 4.77 -19.35 -0.40
N ASP A 495 5.29 -18.40 0.37
CA ASP A 495 5.41 -16.99 0.00
C ASP A 495 6.45 -16.80 -1.12
N ALA A 496 6.21 -15.87 -2.05
CA ALA A 496 7.07 -15.60 -3.21
C ALA A 496 8.53 -15.28 -2.82
N ASP A 497 8.73 -14.52 -1.76
CA ASP A 497 10.07 -14.18 -1.27
C ASP A 497 10.79 -15.40 -0.70
N THR A 498 10.06 -16.32 -0.05
CA THR A 498 10.60 -17.60 0.41
C THR A 498 11.05 -18.47 -0.76
N ARG A 499 10.28 -18.51 -1.84
CA ARG A 499 10.68 -19.21 -3.07
C ARG A 499 11.92 -18.57 -3.70
N THR A 500 11.96 -17.24 -3.81
CA THR A 500 13.15 -16.49 -4.25
C THR A 500 14.38 -16.85 -3.41
N LEU A 501 14.27 -16.86 -2.09
CA LEU A 501 15.34 -17.25 -1.18
C LEU A 501 15.85 -18.67 -1.45
N ARG A 502 14.97 -19.65 -1.65
CA ARG A 502 15.33 -21.04 -1.95
C ARG A 502 16.07 -21.16 -3.29
N ILE A 503 15.61 -20.44 -4.32
CA ILE A 503 16.28 -20.37 -5.62
C ILE A 503 17.69 -19.78 -5.48
N LEU A 504 17.84 -18.70 -4.72
CA LEU A 504 19.13 -18.05 -4.49
C LEU A 504 20.09 -18.94 -3.69
N LEU A 505 19.61 -19.71 -2.71
CA LEU A 505 20.39 -20.71 -2.01
C LEU A 505 20.90 -21.79 -3.00
N ARG A 506 20.04 -22.22 -3.93
CA ARG A 506 20.45 -23.17 -4.99
C ARG A 506 21.50 -22.57 -5.93
N LEU A 507 21.32 -21.34 -6.38
CA LEU A 507 22.29 -20.64 -7.22
C LEU A 507 23.62 -20.42 -6.50
N SER A 508 23.60 -20.10 -5.20
CA SER A 508 24.81 -19.96 -4.38
C SER A 508 25.58 -21.27 -4.26
N ASP A 509 24.89 -22.42 -4.16
CA ASP A 509 25.53 -23.74 -4.16
C ASP A 509 26.14 -24.09 -5.53
N LEU A 510 25.39 -23.85 -6.62
CA LEU A 510 25.89 -24.04 -7.98
C LEU A 510 27.11 -23.15 -8.29
N ARG A 511 27.12 -21.91 -7.84
CA ARG A 511 28.22 -20.95 -7.99
C ARG A 511 29.54 -21.46 -7.34
N LYS A 512 29.47 -22.23 -6.27
CA LYS A 512 30.64 -22.83 -5.64
C LYS A 512 31.24 -23.98 -6.47
N GLN A 513 30.42 -24.60 -7.31
CA GLN A 513 30.83 -25.73 -8.14
C GLN A 513 31.40 -25.29 -9.49
N VAL A 514 30.96 -24.10 -9.96
CA VAL A 514 31.32 -23.55 -11.26
C VAL A 514 31.85 -22.12 -11.05
N ASP A 515 33.03 -21.82 -11.60
CA ASP A 515 33.60 -20.48 -11.56
C ASP A 515 32.80 -19.54 -12.49
N THR A 516 31.81 -18.87 -11.92
CA THR A 516 30.96 -17.92 -12.65
C THR A 516 30.96 -16.55 -12.00
N HIS A 517 31.05 -15.51 -12.84
CA HIS A 517 30.95 -14.11 -12.46
C HIS A 517 29.62 -13.47 -12.91
N ALA A 518 28.59 -14.30 -13.16
CA ALA A 518 27.28 -13.81 -13.52
C ALA A 518 26.73 -12.83 -12.46
N HIS A 519 26.27 -11.69 -12.92
CA HIS A 519 25.60 -10.69 -12.09
C HIS A 519 24.19 -11.18 -11.70
N ILE A 520 23.93 -11.36 -10.41
CA ILE A 520 22.64 -11.85 -9.89
C ILE A 520 21.80 -10.69 -9.40
N VAL A 521 20.64 -10.52 -10.03
CA VAL A 521 19.58 -9.58 -9.63
C VAL A 521 18.42 -10.37 -9.05
N ALA A 522 17.99 -10.05 -7.85
CA ALA A 522 16.83 -10.68 -7.21
C ALA A 522 15.71 -9.67 -6.97
N GLU A 523 14.48 -10.06 -7.31
CA GLU A 523 13.28 -9.34 -6.92
C GLU A 523 12.80 -9.84 -5.56
N LEU A 524 12.37 -8.90 -4.69
CA LEU A 524 11.64 -9.15 -3.46
C LEU A 524 10.36 -8.32 -3.43
N LEU A 525 9.32 -8.86 -2.80
CA LEU A 525 8.06 -8.18 -2.57
C LEU A 525 8.01 -7.49 -1.19
N ASP A 526 8.78 -7.95 -0.21
CA ASP A 526 8.83 -7.39 1.15
C ASP A 526 10.26 -6.95 1.51
N GLU A 527 10.42 -5.66 1.86
CA GLU A 527 11.70 -5.08 2.28
C GLU A 527 12.30 -5.78 3.51
N ASN A 528 11.46 -6.29 4.42
CA ASN A 528 11.92 -6.97 5.62
C ASN A 528 12.71 -8.26 5.32
N ASN A 529 12.55 -8.82 4.12
CA ASN A 529 13.27 -10.02 3.68
C ASN A 529 14.65 -9.72 3.08
N ARG A 530 15.01 -8.44 2.89
CA ARG A 530 16.31 -8.03 2.30
C ARG A 530 17.50 -8.60 3.06
N ASP A 531 17.45 -8.57 4.40
CA ASP A 531 18.54 -9.05 5.23
C ASP A 531 18.76 -10.58 5.14
N LEU A 532 17.72 -11.33 4.76
CA LEU A 532 17.80 -12.78 4.57
C LEU A 532 18.68 -13.17 3.37
N LEU A 533 18.87 -12.25 2.41
CA LEU A 533 19.69 -12.47 1.22
C LEU A 533 21.18 -12.17 1.47
N ALA A 534 21.52 -11.63 2.63
CA ALA A 534 22.90 -11.29 2.98
C ALA A 534 23.79 -12.55 2.95
N GLY A 535 24.86 -12.53 2.16
CA GLY A 535 25.82 -13.64 2.06
C GLY A 535 25.43 -14.74 1.05
N LEU A 536 24.32 -14.64 0.33
CA LEU A 536 23.94 -15.59 -0.73
C LEU A 536 24.59 -15.31 -2.08
N GLY A 537 25.41 -14.25 -2.17
CA GLY A 537 26.09 -13.88 -3.43
C GLY A 537 25.18 -13.20 -4.43
N VAL A 538 24.10 -12.55 -3.97
CA VAL A 538 23.25 -11.66 -4.75
C VAL A 538 23.97 -10.33 -4.90
N ASP A 539 24.03 -9.80 -6.12
CA ASP A 539 24.72 -8.55 -6.40
C ASP A 539 23.79 -7.34 -6.27
N ASP A 540 22.53 -7.49 -6.70
CA ASP A 540 21.52 -6.44 -6.66
C ASP A 540 20.17 -7.00 -6.20
N ILE A 541 19.49 -6.26 -5.31
CA ILE A 541 18.16 -6.60 -4.79
C ILE A 541 17.20 -5.48 -5.17
N VAL A 542 16.15 -5.80 -5.91
CA VAL A 542 15.06 -4.90 -6.26
C VAL A 542 13.85 -5.22 -5.40
N VAL A 543 13.49 -4.31 -4.50
CA VAL A 543 12.28 -4.45 -3.67
C VAL A 543 11.12 -3.74 -4.36
N SER A 544 10.28 -4.50 -5.03
CA SER A 544 9.20 -3.99 -5.89
C SER A 544 8.18 -3.15 -5.11
N SER A 545 7.80 -3.59 -3.89
CA SER A 545 6.86 -2.86 -3.06
C SER A 545 7.39 -1.51 -2.56
N GLU A 546 8.68 -1.40 -2.27
CA GLU A 546 9.32 -0.17 -1.79
C GLU A 546 9.24 0.93 -2.85
N ILE A 547 9.65 0.62 -4.08
CA ILE A 547 9.73 1.57 -5.18
C ILE A 547 8.35 2.13 -5.54
N VAL A 548 7.36 1.26 -5.70
CA VAL A 548 5.99 1.66 -6.05
C VAL A 548 5.33 2.44 -4.92
N SER A 549 5.50 1.98 -3.68
CA SER A 549 4.93 2.64 -2.50
C SER A 549 5.51 4.03 -2.28
N ALA A 550 6.80 4.21 -2.51
CA ALA A 550 7.45 5.52 -2.40
C ALA A 550 6.87 6.51 -3.41
N GLN A 551 6.70 6.11 -4.65
CA GLN A 551 6.09 6.97 -5.67
C GLN A 551 4.64 7.32 -5.34
N LEU A 552 3.81 6.34 -4.96
CA LEU A 552 2.43 6.57 -4.54
C LEU A 552 2.35 7.59 -3.40
N ALA A 553 3.16 7.42 -2.35
CA ALA A 553 3.16 8.30 -1.19
C ALA A 553 3.68 9.72 -1.53
N GLN A 554 4.74 9.82 -2.33
CA GLN A 554 5.36 11.10 -2.68
C GLN A 554 4.45 11.90 -3.64
N ILE A 555 3.87 11.30 -4.67
CA ILE A 555 2.93 11.97 -5.58
C ILE A 555 1.66 12.37 -4.83
N ALA A 556 1.11 11.53 -3.97
CA ALA A 556 -0.04 11.86 -3.16
C ALA A 556 0.18 13.08 -2.25
N ARG A 557 1.43 13.36 -1.89
CA ARG A 557 1.83 14.54 -1.11
C ARG A 557 2.16 15.77 -1.95
N GLN A 558 2.78 15.56 -3.10
CA GLN A 558 3.25 16.60 -4.01
C GLN A 558 2.98 16.21 -5.44
N GLU A 559 1.86 16.66 -5.99
CA GLU A 559 1.40 16.33 -7.34
C GLU A 559 2.43 16.67 -8.42
N VAL A 560 3.20 17.71 -8.21
CA VAL A 560 4.28 18.16 -9.10
C VAL A 560 5.35 17.09 -9.36
N LEU A 561 5.47 16.07 -8.51
CA LEU A 561 6.40 14.95 -8.70
C LEU A 561 5.94 13.95 -9.77
N ALA A 562 4.64 13.92 -10.10
CA ALA A 562 4.10 12.95 -11.05
C ALA A 562 4.74 13.04 -12.46
N PRO A 563 4.86 14.22 -13.11
CA PRO A 563 5.56 14.32 -14.39
C PRO A 563 7.06 14.00 -14.28
N ILE A 564 7.72 14.33 -13.16
CA ILE A 564 9.14 14.05 -12.93
C ILE A 564 9.38 12.53 -12.91
N TYR A 565 8.61 11.78 -12.13
CA TYR A 565 8.72 10.32 -12.10
C TYR A 565 8.33 9.68 -13.43
N ARG A 566 7.35 10.26 -14.12
CA ARG A 566 6.98 9.79 -15.47
C ARG A 566 8.17 9.90 -16.44
N GLU A 567 8.89 11.00 -16.43
CA GLU A 567 10.03 11.21 -17.31
C GLU A 567 11.21 10.30 -16.92
N LEU A 568 11.53 10.19 -15.64
CA LEU A 568 12.60 9.33 -15.12
C LEU A 568 12.35 7.83 -15.40
N LEU A 569 11.09 7.42 -15.44
CA LEU A 569 10.68 6.00 -15.58
C LEU A 569 9.94 5.72 -16.90
N SER A 570 9.90 6.65 -17.86
CA SER A 570 9.32 6.39 -19.19
C SER A 570 10.34 5.73 -20.12
N ALA A 571 9.85 5.02 -21.14
CA ALA A 571 10.66 4.59 -22.26
C ALA A 571 11.01 5.82 -23.10
N GLY A 572 12.30 6.03 -23.39
CA GLY A 572 12.78 7.16 -24.19
C GLY A 572 13.03 8.48 -23.46
N GLY A 573 12.86 8.49 -22.12
CA GLY A 573 13.23 9.64 -21.27
C GLY A 573 14.71 9.61 -20.88
N VAL A 574 14.97 10.19 -19.70
CA VAL A 574 16.30 10.12 -19.09
C VAL A 574 16.47 8.81 -18.31
N GLU A 575 17.71 8.36 -18.16
CA GLU A 575 18.02 7.19 -17.33
C GLU A 575 19.16 7.48 -16.34
N ILE A 576 19.12 6.83 -15.19
CA ILE A 576 20.21 6.81 -14.25
C ILE A 576 21.19 5.70 -14.69
N SER A 577 22.45 6.06 -14.88
CA SER A 577 23.48 5.14 -15.35
C SER A 577 24.71 5.17 -14.47
N LEU A 578 25.39 4.02 -14.39
CA LEU A 578 26.68 3.86 -13.71
C LEU A 578 27.80 3.82 -14.77
N ARG A 579 28.55 4.91 -14.87
CA ARG A 579 29.66 5.07 -15.85
C ARG A 579 31.01 4.84 -15.18
N PRO A 580 32.01 4.24 -15.87
CA PRO A 580 33.37 4.15 -15.33
C PRO A 580 33.93 5.53 -14.95
N ALA A 581 34.53 5.65 -13.77
CA ALA A 581 35.11 6.93 -13.32
C ALA A 581 36.20 7.45 -14.31
N GLY A 582 36.90 6.56 -14.97
CA GLY A 582 37.90 6.90 -15.98
C GLY A 582 37.35 7.62 -17.21
N ASP A 583 36.05 7.60 -17.47
CA ASP A 583 35.40 8.35 -18.53
C ASP A 583 35.28 9.85 -18.22
N TYR A 584 35.43 10.23 -16.96
CA TYR A 584 35.22 11.62 -16.47
C TYR A 584 36.51 12.26 -15.95
N VAL A 585 37.32 11.50 -15.20
CA VAL A 585 38.54 12.00 -14.57
C VAL A 585 39.70 11.04 -14.74
N LYS A 586 40.91 11.54 -14.60
CA LYS A 586 42.10 10.71 -14.56
C LYS A 586 42.10 9.86 -13.30
N LEU A 587 42.18 8.54 -13.49
CA LEU A 587 42.21 7.59 -12.39
C LEU A 587 43.45 7.78 -11.51
N ASP A 588 43.31 7.40 -10.23
CA ASP A 588 44.37 7.45 -9.20
C ASP A 588 44.93 8.84 -8.94
N THR A 589 44.20 9.91 -9.33
CA THR A 589 44.52 11.30 -9.02
C THR A 589 43.47 11.89 -8.11
N ASP A 590 43.85 12.90 -7.32
CA ASP A 590 42.89 13.62 -6.48
C ASP A 590 41.94 14.45 -7.35
N CYS A 591 40.64 14.27 -7.16
CA CYS A 591 39.57 15.06 -7.77
C CYS A 591 38.53 15.44 -6.71
N ILE A 592 37.74 16.46 -6.98
CA ILE A 592 36.57 16.84 -6.16
C ILE A 592 35.28 16.57 -6.93
N PHE A 593 34.15 16.52 -6.24
CA PHE A 593 32.88 16.22 -6.92
C PHE A 593 32.48 17.29 -7.95
N SER A 594 32.90 18.55 -7.74
CA SER A 594 32.71 19.61 -8.73
C SER A 594 33.43 19.35 -10.06
N ASP A 595 34.57 18.62 -10.06
CA ASP A 595 35.25 18.23 -11.29
C ASP A 595 34.41 17.20 -12.09
N LEU A 596 33.71 16.30 -11.37
CA LEU A 596 32.80 15.32 -11.98
C LEU A 596 31.55 15.99 -12.54
N ILE A 597 31.00 17.01 -11.85
CA ILE A 597 29.91 17.83 -12.37
C ILE A 597 30.35 18.49 -13.69
N TYR A 598 31.54 19.10 -13.71
CA TYR A 598 32.06 19.71 -14.93
C TYR A 598 32.24 18.72 -16.09
N ALA A 599 32.84 17.57 -15.79
CA ALA A 599 33.08 16.54 -16.79
C ALA A 599 31.79 15.92 -17.35
N SER A 600 30.74 15.75 -16.49
CA SER A 600 29.44 15.22 -16.90
C SER A 600 28.68 16.24 -17.78
N GLN A 601 28.73 17.53 -17.44
CA GLN A 601 28.11 18.59 -18.25
C GLN A 601 28.67 18.63 -19.68
N GLN A 602 29.99 18.37 -19.87
CA GLN A 602 30.60 18.30 -21.19
C GLN A 602 30.07 17.12 -22.03
N LYS A 603 29.36 16.17 -21.39
CA LYS A 603 28.73 15.00 -22.03
C LYS A 603 27.20 15.12 -22.04
N MET A 604 26.64 16.27 -21.68
CA MET A 604 25.21 16.48 -21.57
C MET A 604 24.59 15.53 -20.55
N GLU A 605 25.29 15.27 -19.45
CA GLU A 605 24.87 14.40 -18.35
C GLU A 605 24.91 15.18 -17.02
N VAL A 606 24.13 14.77 -16.03
CA VAL A 606 24.15 15.33 -14.68
C VAL A 606 24.77 14.33 -13.72
N ALA A 607 25.91 14.68 -13.09
CA ALA A 607 26.52 13.85 -12.06
C ALA A 607 25.67 13.83 -10.79
N LEU A 608 25.17 12.66 -10.40
CA LEU A 608 24.37 12.45 -9.21
C LEU A 608 25.19 11.96 -8.00
N GLY A 609 26.30 11.26 -8.24
CA GLY A 609 27.07 10.66 -7.17
C GLY A 609 28.16 9.70 -7.62
N LEU A 610 28.59 8.87 -6.68
CA LEU A 610 29.68 7.91 -6.84
C LEU A 610 29.27 6.52 -6.33
N ARG A 611 29.76 5.47 -6.97
CA ARG A 611 29.78 4.10 -6.44
C ARG A 611 31.22 3.66 -6.25
N LEU A 612 31.61 3.43 -5.00
CA LEU A 612 32.98 3.15 -4.61
C LEU A 612 33.21 1.65 -4.43
N ALA A 613 33.88 1.02 -5.37
CA ALA A 613 34.15 -0.42 -5.37
C ALA A 613 35.06 -0.84 -4.18
N ASN A 614 36.04 -0.02 -3.82
CA ASN A 614 36.98 -0.27 -2.71
C ASN A 614 36.31 -0.17 -1.32
N LYS A 615 35.10 0.33 -1.24
CA LYS A 615 34.26 0.38 -0.03
C LYS A 615 33.06 -0.58 -0.06
N GLY A 616 33.22 -1.72 -0.74
CA GLY A 616 32.13 -2.70 -0.84
C GLY A 616 31.01 -2.29 -1.79
N GLY A 617 31.27 -1.39 -2.75
CA GLY A 617 30.26 -0.93 -3.72
C GLY A 617 29.26 0.09 -3.13
N VAL A 618 29.64 0.78 -2.06
CA VAL A 618 28.81 1.82 -1.42
C VAL A 618 28.42 2.89 -2.45
N VAL A 619 27.11 3.18 -2.49
CA VAL A 619 26.50 4.27 -3.24
C VAL A 619 26.53 5.55 -2.40
N LEU A 620 26.99 6.64 -2.98
CA LEU A 620 27.06 7.97 -2.37
C LEU A 620 26.37 8.95 -3.34
N LEU A 621 25.12 9.28 -3.09
CA LEU A 621 24.41 10.33 -3.82
C LEU A 621 24.70 11.69 -3.21
N ASN A 622 24.74 12.72 -4.06
CA ASN A 622 24.92 14.12 -3.68
C ASN A 622 26.10 14.32 -2.69
N PRO A 623 27.30 13.81 -2.99
CA PRO A 623 28.44 13.97 -2.09
C PRO A 623 28.86 15.45 -1.98
N PRO A 624 29.51 15.86 -0.86
CA PRO A 624 29.95 17.24 -0.68
C PRO A 624 30.87 17.69 -1.81
N ARG A 625 30.65 18.88 -2.37
CA ARG A 625 31.29 19.42 -3.57
C ARG A 625 32.82 19.44 -3.52
N HIS A 626 33.40 19.77 -2.37
CA HIS A 626 34.83 19.99 -2.18
C HIS A 626 35.56 18.83 -1.52
N THR A 627 34.86 17.71 -1.24
CA THR A 627 35.51 16.51 -0.72
C THR A 627 36.42 15.93 -1.78
N LYS A 628 37.67 15.64 -1.40
CA LYS A 628 38.65 15.00 -2.27
C LYS A 628 38.39 13.51 -2.37
N TRP A 629 38.39 13.03 -3.59
CA TRP A 629 38.24 11.63 -3.95
C TRP A 629 39.44 11.18 -4.76
N ARG A 630 39.84 9.92 -4.58
CA ARG A 630 40.82 9.26 -5.43
C ARG A 630 40.17 8.03 -6.03
N LEU A 631 39.72 8.13 -7.26
CA LEU A 631 38.92 7.13 -7.94
C LEU A 631 39.79 6.13 -8.68
N GLY A 632 39.53 4.83 -8.46
CA GLY A 632 40.21 3.71 -9.12
C GLY A 632 39.45 3.16 -10.32
N LYS A 633 39.99 2.15 -10.94
CA LYS A 633 39.48 1.55 -12.20
C LYS A 633 38.04 1.00 -12.07
N ASN A 634 37.67 0.49 -10.89
CA ASN A 634 36.36 -0.14 -10.63
C ASN A 634 35.34 0.81 -10.03
N ASP A 635 35.75 2.06 -9.70
CA ASP A 635 34.83 3.07 -9.22
C ASP A 635 33.98 3.62 -10.36
N LYS A 636 32.71 3.97 -10.06
CA LYS A 636 31.78 4.47 -11.07
C LYS A 636 31.21 5.81 -10.66
N VAL A 637 30.90 6.65 -11.64
CA VAL A 637 30.13 7.89 -11.49
C VAL A 637 28.66 7.54 -11.77
N ILE A 638 27.77 7.99 -10.91
CA ILE A 638 26.33 7.88 -11.08
C ILE A 638 25.87 9.13 -11.82
N VAL A 639 25.28 8.95 -12.97
CA VAL A 639 24.83 10.06 -13.82
C VAL A 639 23.39 9.92 -14.24
N LEU A 640 22.71 11.04 -14.43
CA LEU A 640 21.45 11.14 -15.17
C LEU A 640 21.80 11.52 -16.60
N ALA A 641 21.39 10.72 -17.56
CA ALA A 641 21.74 10.88 -18.97
C ALA A 641 20.53 10.63 -19.86
N GLN A 642 20.55 11.19 -21.08
CA GLN A 642 19.54 10.85 -22.08
C GLN A 642 19.67 9.37 -22.44
N GLN A 643 18.54 8.69 -22.54
CA GLN A 643 18.49 7.30 -22.96
C GLN A 643 18.99 7.17 -24.41
N VAL A 644 20.00 6.32 -24.62
CA VAL A 644 20.54 6.04 -25.97
C VAL A 644 20.00 4.68 -26.40
N TYR A 645 19.26 4.65 -27.51
CA TYR A 645 18.72 3.44 -28.13
C TYR A 645 19.70 2.84 -29.16
#